data_dc5274052e871d44be23122257985ac8
#
_entry.id   dc5274052e871d44be23122257985ac8
#
_cell.length_a   1.000
_cell.length_b   1.000
_cell.length_c   1.000
_cell.angle_alpha   90.00
_cell.angle_beta   90.00
_cell.angle_gamma   90.00
#
_symmetry.space_group_name_H-M   'P 1'
#
loop_
_entity.id
_entity.type
_entity.pdbx_description
1 polymer ?
#
loop_
_entity_poly.entity_id
_entity_poly.type
_entity_poly.pdbx_seq_one_letter_code
_entity_poly.pdbx_strand_id
1 'polypeptide(L)'
;LGSIDWTIDLELQKKTDENKKVSKHRIRASFKKVISSMSSLSEYCLPSILRTLFDWYKRQNGIEDESHEYRPRTSTKSKSDEQQRDYLMERRDLAIDFIFSLVLIEVLKQIPLHPVIDSLVHDVINLAFKHFKYKEGYLGPNTGNMHIVADLYAEVIGVLAQAKFPAVKKKFMAELKELRHKEQSPYIVQSIISLIMGMKFFRIKMYPVEDFEASLQFMQECAHYFLEVKDKDIKHALAGLFVEILVPVAAAVKNEVNVPCLRNFVESLYDTTLELSSRKKHSLALYPLVTCLLCVSQKQFFLNRWHIFLNNCLSNLKNKDPKMARVALESLYRLLWVYMIRIKCESNTATQSRLITIVTTLFPKGSRGVVPRDMPLNIFVKIIQFIAQERLDFAMKEIIFDFLCVGKPAKAFSLNPERMNIGLRAFLVIADSLQQKDGEPPMPVTGAVLPSGNTLRVKKTYLSKTLTEEEAKMIGMSLYYSQVRKAVDNILRHLDKEVGRCMMLTNIQMLNKEPEDMITGERKPKIDLFRTCVAAIPRLLPDGMSKLELIDLLARLSIHMDDELRHIAQNSLQGLLVDFVDWREDVLFGFTNFLLREVNDMHHTLLDTSLKLLLQLLTQWKGLAIDWFCGIGHRIQSERSPYSNVLHAVEGFALVLLCSFQVATRKLAVLILREIRALFLALGQAEDDDRPMIDVMDQLSSSILDSFIHVAVSDSVSTTLLLLLKVEKPQAIRMRKYWQEN
;
A
#
# COMPACT_ATOMS: atom_id res chain seq x y z
N LEU A 1 24.39 17.51 -7.33
CA LEU A 1 24.11 18.60 -6.37
C LEU A 1 23.44 19.81 -7.05
N GLY A 2 23.87 20.21 -8.25
CA GLY A 2 23.21 21.29 -9.01
C GLY A 2 21.72 21.04 -9.36
N SER A 3 21.27 19.79 -9.37
CA SER A 3 19.85 19.44 -9.59
C SER A 3 18.97 19.58 -8.34
N ILE A 4 19.57 19.76 -7.17
CA ILE A 4 18.86 19.88 -5.89
C ILE A 4 18.34 21.32 -5.70
N ASP A 5 19.09 22.31 -6.14
CA ASP A 5 18.65 23.73 -6.10
C ASP A 5 17.38 23.97 -6.93
N TRP A 6 17.23 23.21 -8.01
CA TRP A 6 16.03 23.23 -8.88
C TRP A 6 14.77 22.67 -8.19
N THR A 7 14.92 21.75 -7.26
CA THR A 7 13.80 21.12 -6.56
C THR A 7 13.18 22.06 -5.53
N ILE A 8 14.00 22.96 -4.98
CA ILE A 8 13.58 23.97 -3.99
C ILE A 8 12.74 25.06 -4.65
N ASP A 9 13.12 25.54 -5.82
CA ASP A 9 12.36 26.57 -6.56
C ASP A 9 10.99 26.06 -7.03
N LEU A 10 10.86 24.79 -7.36
CA LEU A 10 9.60 24.17 -7.79
C LEU A 10 8.58 23.96 -6.65
N GLU A 11 9.04 23.73 -5.42
CA GLU A 11 8.16 23.67 -4.25
C GLU A 11 7.67 25.07 -3.83
N LEU A 12 8.42 26.11 -4.12
CA LEU A 12 8.06 27.51 -3.83
C LEU A 12 7.00 28.08 -4.81
N GLN A 13 6.85 27.49 -6.00
CA GLN A 13 5.90 27.93 -7.03
C GLN A 13 4.55 27.18 -7.01
N LYS A 14 3.99 26.89 -5.85
CA LYS A 14 2.64 26.31 -5.76
C LYS A 14 1.56 27.29 -6.22
N LYS A 15 1.39 27.43 -7.53
CA LYS A 15 0.10 27.76 -8.18
C LYS A 15 0.18 27.42 -9.67
N THR A 16 -0.81 26.64 -10.13
CA THR A 16 -1.25 26.31 -11.51
C THR A 16 -0.65 25.07 -12.20
N ASP A 17 -1.57 24.19 -12.64
CA ASP A 17 -1.68 23.32 -13.82
C ASP A 17 -1.32 21.84 -13.74
N GLU A 18 -2.22 21.03 -14.35
CA GLU A 18 -2.15 19.55 -14.46
C GLU A 18 -0.86 19.00 -15.12
N ASN A 19 -0.21 19.79 -15.97
CA ASN A 19 1.10 19.46 -16.55
C ASN A 19 2.22 19.34 -15.49
N LYS A 20 2.00 19.86 -14.28
CA LYS A 20 2.95 19.78 -13.16
C LYS A 20 2.95 18.42 -12.42
N LYS A 21 1.89 17.61 -12.55
CA LYS A 21 1.85 16.28 -11.91
C LYS A 21 2.90 15.32 -12.51
N VAL A 22 3.10 15.35 -13.81
CA VAL A 22 4.10 14.54 -14.53
C VAL A 22 5.53 14.96 -14.16
N SER A 23 5.77 16.27 -14.00
CA SER A 23 7.07 16.77 -13.60
C SER A 23 7.42 16.42 -12.15
N LYS A 24 6.45 16.47 -11.22
CA LYS A 24 6.63 16.03 -9.82
C LYS A 24 7.03 14.56 -9.70
N HIS A 25 6.43 13.68 -10.49
CA HIS A 25 6.81 12.26 -10.50
C HIS A 25 8.24 12.04 -11.00
N ARG A 26 8.65 12.76 -12.03
CA ARG A 26 10.02 12.68 -12.57
C ARG A 26 11.06 13.20 -11.55
N ILE A 27 10.77 14.31 -10.88
CA ILE A 27 11.67 14.89 -9.87
C ILE A 27 11.80 13.94 -8.67
N ARG A 28 10.70 13.37 -8.17
CA ARG A 28 10.74 12.36 -7.09
C ARG A 28 11.54 11.13 -7.49
N ALA A 29 11.38 10.63 -8.71
CA ALA A 29 12.12 9.49 -9.21
C ALA A 29 13.62 9.79 -9.36
N SER A 30 13.99 10.97 -9.84
CA SER A 30 15.38 11.42 -9.95
C SER A 30 16.01 11.58 -8.57
N PHE A 31 15.31 12.18 -7.62
CA PHE A 31 15.79 12.35 -6.25
C PHE A 31 16.01 11.00 -5.54
N LYS A 32 15.09 10.04 -5.70
CA LYS A 32 15.27 8.67 -5.19
C LYS A 32 16.51 7.99 -5.80
N LYS A 33 16.79 8.19 -7.08
CA LYS A 33 18.00 7.66 -7.72
C LYS A 33 19.25 8.28 -7.13
N VAL A 34 19.28 9.60 -6.89
CA VAL A 34 20.42 10.29 -6.26
C VAL A 34 20.67 9.74 -4.86
N ILE A 35 19.65 9.63 -4.02
CA ILE A 35 19.77 9.05 -2.67
C ILE A 35 20.28 7.61 -2.72
N SER A 36 19.74 6.79 -3.61
CA SER A 36 20.18 5.40 -3.78
C SER A 36 21.65 5.33 -4.22
N SER A 37 22.07 6.19 -5.14
CA SER A 37 23.48 6.28 -5.57
C SER A 37 24.41 6.72 -4.45
N MET A 38 23.97 7.68 -3.62
CA MET A 38 24.73 8.13 -2.43
C MET A 38 24.84 7.00 -1.40
N SER A 39 23.80 6.23 -1.18
CA SER A 39 23.82 5.05 -0.32
C SER A 39 24.85 4.02 -0.82
N SER A 40 24.80 3.68 -2.11
CA SER A 40 25.75 2.73 -2.72
C SER A 40 27.20 3.22 -2.66
N LEU A 41 27.44 4.51 -2.92
CA LEU A 41 28.79 5.09 -2.79
C LEU A 41 29.29 5.05 -1.35
N SER A 42 28.41 5.26 -0.37
CA SER A 42 28.78 5.25 1.04
C SER A 42 29.18 3.87 1.56
N GLU A 43 28.80 2.79 0.88
CA GLU A 43 29.32 1.45 1.17
C GLU A 43 30.84 1.35 1.03
N TYR A 44 31.46 2.21 0.21
CA TYR A 44 32.90 2.18 -0.09
C TYR A 44 33.70 3.31 0.55
N CYS A 45 33.11 4.49 0.72
CA CYS A 45 33.86 5.68 1.16
C CYS A 45 33.07 6.61 2.11
N LEU A 46 32.38 6.06 3.08
CA LEU A 46 31.52 6.77 4.03
C LEU A 46 32.15 8.01 4.68
N PRO A 47 33.39 7.96 5.24
CA PRO A 47 33.99 9.14 5.88
C PRO A 47 34.17 10.34 4.95
N SER A 48 34.57 10.07 3.70
CA SER A 48 34.76 11.11 2.68
C SER A 48 33.44 11.72 2.24
N ILE A 49 32.40 10.89 2.08
CA ILE A 49 31.04 11.36 1.74
C ILE A 49 30.48 12.22 2.87
N LEU A 50 30.61 11.80 4.12
CA LEU A 50 30.13 12.59 5.27
C LEU A 50 30.83 13.96 5.35
N ARG A 51 32.14 14.03 5.17
CA ARG A 51 32.86 15.31 5.13
C ARG A 51 32.34 16.20 4.02
N THR A 52 32.24 15.67 2.81
CA THR A 52 31.73 16.42 1.64
C THR A 52 30.28 16.92 1.87
N LEU A 53 29.44 16.11 2.48
CA LEU A 53 28.07 16.49 2.82
C LEU A 53 28.03 17.60 3.86
N PHE A 54 28.87 17.54 4.90
CA PHE A 54 28.96 18.62 5.89
C PHE A 54 29.55 19.90 5.31
N ASP A 55 30.55 19.81 4.44
CA ASP A 55 31.11 20.96 3.73
C ASP A 55 30.06 21.61 2.81
N TRP A 56 29.25 20.80 2.12
CA TRP A 56 28.11 21.29 1.36
C TRP A 56 27.09 21.99 2.25
N TYR A 57 26.73 21.38 3.36
CA TYR A 57 25.75 21.94 4.32
C TYR A 57 26.22 23.28 4.89
N LYS A 58 27.48 23.38 5.29
CA LYS A 58 28.09 24.63 5.79
C LYS A 58 28.07 25.73 4.73
N ARG A 59 28.44 25.42 3.48
CA ARG A 59 28.36 26.39 2.37
C ARG A 59 26.95 26.88 2.11
N GLN A 60 25.97 26.00 2.12
CA GLN A 60 24.56 26.41 1.92
C GLN A 60 24.03 27.32 3.02
N ASN A 61 24.51 27.15 4.24
CA ASN A 61 24.11 27.98 5.40
C ASN A 61 25.01 29.23 5.60
N GLY A 62 25.96 29.50 4.71
CA GLY A 62 26.81 30.68 4.77
C GLY A 62 27.79 30.71 5.98
N ILE A 63 28.16 29.56 6.52
CA ILE A 63 29.03 29.47 7.73
C ILE A 63 30.52 29.62 7.39
N GLU A 64 30.90 29.61 6.12
CA GLU A 64 32.32 29.67 5.68
C GLU A 64 32.85 31.07 5.35
N ASP A 65 31.99 32.13 5.34
CA ASP A 65 32.43 33.48 4.95
C ASP A 65 32.49 34.44 6.17
N GLU A 66 33.41 34.22 7.10
CA GLU A 66 33.83 35.27 8.07
C GLU A 66 34.68 36.39 7.41
N SER A 67 34.87 36.36 6.06
CA SER A 67 35.77 37.28 5.36
C SER A 67 35.12 38.30 4.43
N HIS A 68 33.81 38.41 4.36
CA HIS A 68 33.16 39.45 3.54
C HIS A 68 32.51 40.54 4.34
N GLU A 69 33.09 41.74 4.15
CA GLU A 69 32.73 43.04 4.68
C GLU A 69 31.23 43.30 4.79
N TYR A 70 30.88 43.80 5.96
CA TYR A 70 29.61 44.37 6.32
C TYR A 70 29.21 45.46 5.33
N ARG A 71 28.32 45.17 4.39
CA ARG A 71 27.64 46.20 3.58
C ARG A 71 26.49 46.77 4.37
N PRO A 72 26.45 48.08 4.68
CA PRO A 72 25.34 48.69 5.37
C PRO A 72 24.09 48.64 4.50
N ARG A 73 23.02 48.06 5.00
CA ARG A 73 21.69 48.05 4.34
C ARG A 73 21.04 49.42 4.48
N THR A 74 21.15 50.25 3.43
CA THR A 74 20.26 51.39 3.23
C THR A 74 19.13 50.95 2.30
N SER A 75 17.98 50.63 2.83
CA SER A 75 16.74 50.67 2.05
C SER A 75 15.52 50.78 2.97
N THR A 76 14.76 51.82 2.77
CA THR A 76 13.41 52.04 3.26
C THR A 76 12.46 50.97 2.73
N LYS A 77 12.41 49.79 3.38
CA LYS A 77 11.38 48.79 3.12
C LYS A 77 10.44 48.66 4.31
N SER A 78 9.18 48.40 4.04
CA SER A 78 8.16 48.27 5.08
C SER A 78 8.46 47.07 6.00
N LYS A 79 8.13 47.19 7.28
CA LYS A 79 8.34 46.10 8.28
C LYS A 79 7.69 44.77 7.85
N SER A 80 6.62 44.81 7.06
CA SER A 80 5.94 43.64 6.53
C SER A 80 6.76 42.88 5.48
N ASP A 81 7.50 43.58 4.64
CA ASP A 81 8.32 42.99 3.57
C ASP A 81 9.58 42.31 4.15
N GLU A 82 10.13 42.91 5.22
CA GLU A 82 11.28 42.39 5.93
C GLU A 82 10.91 41.07 6.67
N GLN A 83 9.77 41.08 7.35
CA GLN A 83 9.24 39.89 8.04
C GLN A 83 8.91 38.74 7.07
N GLN A 84 8.33 39.04 5.90
CA GLN A 84 8.03 38.06 4.87
C GLN A 84 9.32 37.50 4.25
N ARG A 85 10.35 38.32 4.10
CA ARG A 85 11.67 37.91 3.62
C ARG A 85 12.36 36.96 4.62
N ASP A 86 12.27 37.25 5.91
CA ASP A 86 12.82 36.41 6.96
C ASP A 86 12.14 35.02 6.99
N TYR A 87 10.82 34.96 6.78
CA TYR A 87 10.11 33.68 6.67
C TYR A 87 10.49 32.87 5.43
N LEU A 88 10.80 33.51 4.31
CA LEU A 88 11.27 32.84 3.11
C LEU A 88 12.70 32.29 3.29
N MET A 89 13.57 33.02 3.96
CA MET A 89 14.92 32.55 4.27
C MET A 89 14.87 31.36 5.24
N GLU A 90 14.05 31.45 6.27
CA GLU A 90 13.83 30.33 7.20
C GLU A 90 13.29 29.10 6.46
N ARG A 91 12.36 29.28 5.52
CA ARG A 91 11.82 28.18 4.70
C ARG A 91 12.88 27.55 3.82
N ARG A 92 13.80 28.35 3.26
CA ARG A 92 14.95 27.88 2.51
C ARG A 92 15.86 27.02 3.39
N ASP A 93 16.20 27.50 4.58
CA ASP A 93 17.07 26.77 5.51
C ASP A 93 16.44 25.43 5.94
N LEU A 94 15.13 25.43 6.19
CA LEU A 94 14.36 24.19 6.46
C LEU A 94 14.36 23.23 5.27
N ALA A 95 14.32 23.72 4.03
CA ALA A 95 14.43 22.89 2.85
C ALA A 95 15.82 22.26 2.71
N ILE A 96 16.89 23.00 3.04
CA ILE A 96 18.26 22.47 3.09
C ILE A 96 18.34 21.37 4.14
N ASP A 97 17.85 21.60 5.35
CA ASP A 97 17.81 20.62 6.42
C ASP A 97 16.98 19.38 6.06
N PHE A 98 15.86 19.56 5.37
CA PHE A 98 15.03 18.47 4.87
C PHE A 98 15.81 17.55 3.92
N ILE A 99 16.49 18.11 2.92
CA ILE A 99 17.30 17.35 1.96
C ILE A 99 18.48 16.68 2.66
N PHE A 100 19.19 17.43 3.50
CA PHE A 100 20.36 16.95 4.21
C PHE A 100 20.03 15.78 5.13
N SER A 101 18.93 15.88 5.90
CA SER A 101 18.47 14.79 6.76
C SER A 101 18.08 13.54 6.01
N LEU A 102 17.41 13.66 4.85
CA LEU A 102 17.08 12.51 4.00
C LEU A 102 18.31 11.78 3.48
N VAL A 103 19.34 12.53 3.07
CA VAL A 103 20.61 11.95 2.62
C VAL A 103 21.34 11.29 3.79
N LEU A 104 21.39 11.96 4.96
CA LEU A 104 22.01 11.40 6.18
C LEU A 104 21.38 10.08 6.60
N ILE A 105 20.05 9.95 6.55
CA ILE A 105 19.35 8.72 6.92
C ILE A 105 19.88 7.54 6.10
N GLU A 106 20.05 7.70 4.79
CA GLU A 106 20.53 6.62 3.92
C GLU A 106 22.03 6.36 4.05
N VAL A 107 22.83 7.41 4.13
CA VAL A 107 24.30 7.30 4.22
C VAL A 107 24.73 6.70 5.56
N LEU A 108 24.13 7.10 6.68
CA LEU A 108 24.47 6.61 8.01
C LEU A 108 24.15 5.12 8.25
N LYS A 109 23.31 4.52 7.42
CA LYS A 109 23.07 3.06 7.46
C LYS A 109 24.34 2.25 7.22
N GLN A 110 25.35 2.85 6.59
CA GLN A 110 26.63 2.19 6.24
C GLN A 110 27.69 2.31 7.36
N ILE A 111 27.41 2.99 8.47
CA ILE A 111 28.35 3.13 9.60
C ILE A 111 28.93 1.80 10.08
N PRO A 112 28.16 0.69 10.21
CA PRO A 112 28.71 -0.58 10.66
C PRO A 112 29.84 -1.13 9.78
N LEU A 113 29.92 -0.70 8.53
CA LEU A 113 30.94 -1.16 7.56
C LEU A 113 32.22 -0.31 7.57
N HIS A 114 32.22 0.86 8.22
CA HIS A 114 33.31 1.81 8.15
C HIS A 114 33.67 2.40 9.52
N PRO A 115 34.96 2.56 9.83
CA PRO A 115 35.38 3.36 10.96
C PRO A 115 35.07 4.84 10.69
N VAL A 116 34.17 5.42 11.43
CA VAL A 116 33.80 6.83 11.34
C VAL A 116 34.45 7.58 12.49
N ILE A 117 35.08 8.73 12.21
CA ILE A 117 35.73 9.59 13.17
C ILE A 117 34.66 10.15 14.15
N ASP A 118 34.93 10.08 15.45
CA ASP A 118 34.01 10.50 16.48
C ASP A 118 33.58 11.98 16.35
N SER A 119 34.44 12.85 15.81
CA SER A 119 34.06 14.25 15.54
C SER A 119 32.88 14.36 14.56
N LEU A 120 32.85 13.57 13.47
CA LEU A 120 31.73 13.58 12.53
C LEU A 120 30.43 13.04 13.16
N VAL A 121 30.56 12.04 14.03
CA VAL A 121 29.42 11.53 14.82
C VAL A 121 28.85 12.62 15.72
N HIS A 122 29.73 13.35 16.41
CA HIS A 122 29.34 14.48 17.26
C HIS A 122 28.69 15.60 16.46
N ASP A 123 29.16 15.91 15.26
CA ASP A 123 28.58 16.92 14.39
C ASP A 123 27.14 16.53 13.98
N VAL A 124 26.91 15.27 13.61
CA VAL A 124 25.55 14.76 13.31
C VAL A 124 24.64 14.87 14.53
N ILE A 125 25.11 14.42 15.70
CA ILE A 125 24.33 14.46 16.95
C ILE A 125 23.97 15.91 17.32
N ASN A 126 24.93 16.83 17.30
CA ASN A 126 24.70 18.22 17.64
C ASN A 126 23.73 18.91 16.67
N LEU A 127 23.85 18.63 15.38
CA LEU A 127 22.95 19.16 14.38
C LEU A 127 21.52 18.64 14.59
N ALA A 128 21.34 17.35 14.80
CA ALA A 128 20.02 16.76 15.03
C ALA A 128 19.37 17.31 16.30
N PHE A 129 20.11 17.34 17.41
CA PHE A 129 19.59 17.85 18.70
C PHE A 129 19.27 19.35 18.67
N LYS A 130 19.90 20.14 17.80
CA LYS A 130 19.52 21.54 17.57
C LYS A 130 18.06 21.66 17.13
N HIS A 131 17.55 20.72 16.34
CA HIS A 131 16.16 20.70 15.85
C HIS A 131 15.16 20.18 16.87
N PHE A 132 15.60 19.58 17.98
CA PHE A 132 14.74 19.14 19.09
C PHE A 132 14.47 20.25 20.11
N LYS A 133 15.03 21.44 19.93
CA LYS A 133 14.82 22.59 20.83
C LYS A 133 13.49 23.27 20.49
N TYR A 134 12.66 23.44 21.52
CA TYR A 134 11.42 24.18 21.39
C TYR A 134 11.69 25.69 21.28
N LYS A 135 11.03 26.38 20.36
CA LYS A 135 11.10 27.83 20.20
C LYS A 135 9.81 28.46 20.74
N GLU A 136 9.94 29.15 21.88
CA GLU A 136 8.82 29.85 22.53
C GLU A 136 8.30 30.99 21.64
N GLY A 137 6.96 31.12 21.55
CA GLY A 137 6.32 32.24 20.87
C GLY A 137 6.45 32.26 19.34
N TYR A 138 7.00 31.19 18.73
CA TYR A 138 7.04 31.09 17.28
C TYR A 138 5.65 30.80 16.70
N LEU A 139 5.07 31.80 16.04
CA LEU A 139 3.77 31.73 15.35
C LEU A 139 3.90 31.86 13.82
N GLY A 140 5.09 31.59 13.28
CA GLY A 140 5.37 31.73 11.87
C GLY A 140 4.71 30.68 10.97
N PRO A 141 4.62 30.94 9.65
CA PRO A 141 3.97 30.04 8.69
C PRO A 141 4.74 28.73 8.47
N ASN A 142 5.99 28.61 8.96
CA ASN A 142 6.86 27.45 8.77
C ASN A 142 6.78 26.44 9.92
N THR A 143 5.90 26.59 10.89
CA THR A 143 5.79 25.69 12.06
C THR A 143 5.61 24.23 11.66
N GLY A 144 4.74 23.93 10.68
CA GLY A 144 4.55 22.58 10.15
C GLY A 144 5.81 21.99 9.52
N ASN A 145 6.58 22.80 8.81
CA ASN A 145 7.85 22.38 8.20
C ASN A 145 8.93 22.12 9.27
N MET A 146 8.96 22.90 10.34
CA MET A 146 9.86 22.66 11.48
C MET A 146 9.61 21.30 12.12
N HIS A 147 8.35 20.93 12.32
CA HIS A 147 7.99 19.62 12.87
C HIS A 147 8.42 18.48 11.94
N ILE A 148 8.23 18.61 10.64
CA ILE A 148 8.65 17.62 9.63
C ILE A 148 10.17 17.43 9.68
N VAL A 149 10.93 18.52 9.72
CA VAL A 149 12.40 18.48 9.78
C VAL A 149 12.87 17.87 11.11
N ALA A 150 12.25 18.24 12.23
CA ALA A 150 12.56 17.64 13.54
C ALA A 150 12.32 16.12 13.56
N ASP A 151 11.24 15.65 12.94
CA ASP A 151 10.94 14.22 12.81
C ASP A 151 11.97 13.50 11.93
N LEU A 152 12.44 14.12 10.85
CA LEU A 152 13.51 13.58 10.02
C LEU A 152 14.83 13.48 10.79
N TYR A 153 15.20 14.47 11.56
CA TYR A 153 16.38 14.38 12.42
C TYR A 153 16.22 13.38 13.56
N ALA A 154 15.01 13.17 14.06
CA ALA A 154 14.74 12.07 14.99
C ALA A 154 15.00 10.70 14.33
N GLU A 155 14.65 10.53 13.05
CA GLU A 155 14.98 9.32 12.28
C GLU A 155 16.49 9.20 12.04
N VAL A 156 17.20 10.29 11.76
CA VAL A 156 18.68 10.32 11.69
C VAL A 156 19.31 9.79 12.99
N ILE A 157 18.83 10.28 14.13
CA ILE A 157 19.30 9.79 15.44
C ILE A 157 18.96 8.32 15.64
N GLY A 158 17.80 7.87 15.22
CA GLY A 158 17.43 6.45 15.26
C GLY A 158 18.39 5.56 14.47
N VAL A 159 18.78 5.97 13.28
CA VAL A 159 19.76 5.26 12.44
C VAL A 159 21.16 5.30 13.08
N LEU A 160 21.60 6.48 13.51
CA LEU A 160 22.91 6.65 14.13
C LEU A 160 23.06 5.84 15.42
N ALA A 161 22.01 5.78 16.24
CA ALA A 161 22.00 5.05 17.49
C ALA A 161 22.18 3.53 17.31
N GLN A 162 21.92 2.98 16.12
CA GLN A 162 22.20 1.57 15.85
C GLN A 162 23.69 1.22 15.94
N ALA A 163 24.57 2.17 15.65
CA ALA A 163 26.02 1.96 15.68
C ALA A 163 26.74 2.75 16.79
N LYS A 164 26.18 3.88 17.22
CA LYS A 164 26.84 4.85 18.12
C LYS A 164 25.93 5.23 19.31
N PHE A 165 25.21 4.27 19.84
CA PHE A 165 24.26 4.49 20.96
C PHE A 165 24.87 5.18 22.18
N PRO A 166 26.08 4.85 22.66
CA PRO A 166 26.66 5.51 23.85
C PRO A 166 26.80 7.03 23.67
N ALA A 167 27.18 7.50 22.48
CA ALA A 167 27.31 8.93 22.20
C ALA A 167 25.95 9.64 22.18
N VAL A 168 24.94 9.02 21.55
CA VAL A 168 23.56 9.52 21.52
C VAL A 168 22.96 9.56 22.92
N LYS A 169 23.09 8.47 23.69
CA LYS A 169 22.63 8.38 25.08
C LYS A 169 23.25 9.51 25.94
N LYS A 170 24.56 9.68 25.84
CA LYS A 170 25.28 10.72 26.62
C LYS A 170 24.72 12.12 26.32
N LYS A 171 24.51 12.46 25.07
CA LYS A 171 23.96 13.76 24.66
C LYS A 171 22.54 13.94 25.17
N PHE A 172 21.66 12.95 24.94
CA PHE A 172 20.29 13.00 25.42
C PHE A 172 20.17 13.16 26.93
N MET A 173 20.89 12.36 27.68
CA MET A 173 20.85 12.40 29.14
C MET A 173 21.39 13.72 29.69
N ALA A 174 22.43 14.31 29.07
CA ALA A 174 22.96 15.60 29.45
C ALA A 174 21.96 16.73 29.23
N GLU A 175 21.31 16.77 28.04
CA GLU A 175 20.28 17.77 27.72
C GLU A 175 19.04 17.61 28.61
N LEU A 176 18.60 16.37 28.87
CA LEU A 176 17.47 16.11 29.75
C LEU A 176 17.76 16.53 31.18
N LYS A 177 18.96 16.23 31.69
CA LYS A 177 19.40 16.62 33.01
C LYS A 177 19.43 18.16 33.17
N GLU A 178 19.96 18.86 32.17
CA GLU A 178 19.98 20.32 32.16
C GLU A 178 18.57 20.90 32.24
N LEU A 179 17.63 20.41 31.44
CA LEU A 179 16.24 20.88 31.42
C LEU A 179 15.50 20.58 32.74
N ARG A 180 15.76 19.43 33.36
CA ARG A 180 15.14 19.04 34.64
C ARG A 180 15.57 19.93 35.81
N HIS A 181 16.78 20.53 35.77
CA HIS A 181 17.29 21.41 36.81
C HIS A 181 16.79 22.85 36.68
N LYS A 182 16.17 23.21 35.54
CA LYS A 182 15.57 24.53 35.35
C LYS A 182 14.21 24.61 36.04
N GLU A 183 13.81 25.83 36.41
CA GLU A 183 12.48 26.08 36.95
C GLU A 183 11.40 25.64 35.95
N GLN A 184 10.42 24.90 36.43
CA GLN A 184 9.38 24.30 35.58
C GLN A 184 8.41 25.38 35.10
N SER A 185 8.59 25.81 33.85
CA SER A 185 7.70 26.69 33.12
C SER A 185 7.05 25.92 31.96
N PRO A 186 5.96 26.41 31.37
CA PRO A 186 5.39 25.79 30.16
C PRO A 186 6.41 25.63 29.02
N TYR A 187 7.36 26.56 28.90
CA TYR A 187 8.45 26.49 27.95
C TYR A 187 9.40 25.31 28.22
N ILE A 188 9.81 25.13 29.49
CA ILE A 188 10.68 24.01 29.89
C ILE A 188 9.97 22.67 29.68
N VAL A 189 8.68 22.58 30.02
CA VAL A 189 7.87 21.38 29.79
C VAL A 189 7.85 21.02 28.31
N GLN A 190 7.56 21.97 27.41
CA GLN A 190 7.57 21.74 25.98
C GLN A 190 8.96 21.39 25.43
N SER A 191 10.01 21.98 26.00
CA SER A 191 11.38 21.64 25.64
C SER A 191 11.76 20.21 26.01
N ILE A 192 11.32 19.75 27.18
CA ILE A 192 11.50 18.34 27.60
C ILE A 192 10.73 17.39 26.69
N ILE A 193 9.48 17.71 26.34
CA ILE A 193 8.65 16.91 25.43
C ILE A 193 9.32 16.82 24.04
N SER A 194 9.80 17.93 23.50
CA SER A 194 10.49 17.96 22.20
C SER A 194 11.76 17.11 22.20
N LEU A 195 12.53 17.16 23.29
CA LEU A 195 13.72 16.33 23.45
C LEU A 195 13.38 14.83 23.51
N ILE A 196 12.36 14.45 24.27
CA ILE A 196 11.89 13.06 24.37
C ILE A 196 11.43 12.55 22.99
N MET A 197 10.68 13.35 22.25
CA MET A 197 10.21 13.00 20.90
C MET A 197 11.35 12.85 19.89
N GLY A 198 12.50 13.48 20.10
CA GLY A 198 13.70 13.28 19.31
C GLY A 198 14.27 11.86 19.38
N MET A 199 13.91 11.09 20.39
CA MET A 199 14.35 9.68 20.57
C MET A 199 13.31 8.65 20.10
N LYS A 200 12.17 9.06 19.56
CA LYS A 200 11.05 8.15 19.23
C LYS A 200 11.37 7.06 18.19
N PHE A 201 12.39 7.25 17.37
CA PHE A 201 12.82 6.25 16.36
C PHE A 201 14.01 5.42 16.83
N PHE A 202 14.46 5.59 18.07
CA PHE A 202 15.44 4.68 18.65
C PHE A 202 14.92 3.25 18.67
N ARG A 203 15.77 2.28 18.27
CA ARG A 203 15.44 0.86 18.27
C ARG A 203 16.46 0.07 19.06
N ILE A 204 15.99 -0.77 19.97
CA ILE A 204 16.85 -1.63 20.79
C ILE A 204 17.38 -2.77 19.92
N LYS A 205 18.70 -3.00 19.97
CA LYS A 205 19.30 -4.21 19.42
C LYS A 205 19.08 -5.38 20.37
N MET A 206 18.58 -6.51 19.83
CA MET A 206 18.40 -7.73 20.62
C MET A 206 19.72 -8.46 20.87
N TYR A 207 20.71 -8.28 20.03
CA TYR A 207 22.03 -8.89 20.09
C TYR A 207 23.12 -7.88 19.70
N PRO A 208 24.31 -7.94 20.33
CA PRO A 208 24.65 -8.75 21.50
C PRO A 208 23.90 -8.36 22.78
N VAL A 209 23.92 -9.22 23.79
CA VAL A 209 23.18 -9.04 25.05
C VAL A 209 23.61 -7.76 25.78
N GLU A 210 24.89 -7.41 25.71
CA GLU A 210 25.46 -6.20 26.33
C GLU A 210 24.85 -4.92 25.74
N ASP A 211 24.61 -4.86 24.42
CA ASP A 211 23.94 -3.74 23.77
C ASP A 211 22.47 -3.65 24.18
N PHE A 212 21.83 -4.81 24.33
CA PHE A 212 20.44 -4.88 24.81
C PHE A 212 20.34 -4.37 26.27
N GLU A 213 21.22 -4.84 27.16
CA GLU A 213 21.26 -4.39 28.55
C GLU A 213 21.56 -2.90 28.67
N ALA A 214 22.50 -2.37 27.90
CA ALA A 214 22.82 -0.94 27.88
C ALA A 214 21.62 -0.08 27.43
N SER A 215 20.87 -0.57 26.45
CA SER A 215 19.65 0.08 25.97
C SER A 215 18.54 0.03 27.03
N LEU A 216 18.38 -1.09 27.71
CA LEU A 216 17.40 -1.23 28.80
C LEU A 216 17.78 -0.40 30.03
N GLN A 217 19.07 -0.23 30.33
CA GLN A 217 19.50 0.68 31.36
C GLN A 217 19.07 2.12 31.06
N PHE A 218 19.22 2.57 29.81
CA PHE A 218 18.69 3.84 29.34
C PHE A 218 17.17 3.95 29.55
N MET A 219 16.43 2.92 29.18
CA MET A 219 14.98 2.84 29.40
C MET A 219 14.62 2.90 30.88
N GLN A 220 15.40 2.25 31.74
CA GLN A 220 15.20 2.25 33.19
C GLN A 220 15.41 3.66 33.80
N GLU A 221 16.41 4.39 33.33
CA GLU A 221 16.63 5.79 33.73
C GLU A 221 15.43 6.67 33.32
N CYS A 222 14.88 6.50 32.13
CA CYS A 222 13.66 7.17 31.70
C CYS A 222 12.43 6.71 32.50
N ALA A 223 12.35 5.44 32.90
CA ALA A 223 11.28 4.91 33.74
C ALA A 223 11.27 5.53 35.15
N HIS A 224 12.42 5.72 35.77
CA HIS A 224 12.52 6.45 37.04
C HIS A 224 11.96 7.87 36.90
N TYR A 225 12.32 8.57 35.84
CA TYR A 225 11.78 9.90 35.59
C TYR A 225 10.26 9.87 35.35
N PHE A 226 9.74 8.90 34.63
CA PHE A 226 8.29 8.69 34.42
C PHE A 226 7.54 8.53 35.75
N LEU A 227 8.09 7.80 36.70
CA LEU A 227 7.49 7.59 38.02
C LEU A 227 7.51 8.85 38.88
N GLU A 228 8.58 9.62 38.82
CA GLU A 228 8.79 10.82 39.65
C GLU A 228 8.05 12.06 39.12
N VAL A 229 7.94 12.21 37.78
CA VAL A 229 7.39 13.43 37.15
C VAL A 229 5.92 13.62 37.49
N LYS A 230 5.56 14.82 37.92
CA LYS A 230 4.17 15.18 38.22
C LYS A 230 3.43 15.76 37.03
N ASP A 231 4.15 16.39 36.09
CA ASP A 231 3.57 16.96 34.90
C ASP A 231 2.99 15.85 34.00
N LYS A 232 1.71 16.02 33.61
CA LYS A 232 1.00 15.00 32.84
C LYS A 232 1.51 14.87 31.41
N ASP A 233 1.90 15.99 30.78
CA ASP A 233 2.28 16.03 29.37
C ASP A 233 3.67 15.43 29.17
N ILE A 234 4.60 15.66 30.11
CA ILE A 234 5.88 14.94 30.14
C ILE A 234 5.66 13.45 30.38
N LYS A 235 4.79 13.08 31.31
CA LYS A 235 4.46 11.67 31.58
C LYS A 235 3.90 10.99 30.35
N HIS A 236 3.02 11.66 29.61
CA HIS A 236 2.47 11.15 28.36
C HIS A 236 3.50 11.03 27.24
N ALA A 237 4.44 11.98 27.15
CA ALA A 237 5.54 11.92 26.20
C ALA A 237 6.48 10.74 26.49
N LEU A 238 6.83 10.50 27.74
CA LEU A 238 7.62 9.33 28.16
C LEU A 238 6.90 8.02 27.88
N ALA A 239 5.61 7.94 28.16
CA ALA A 239 4.78 6.77 27.82
C ALA A 239 4.78 6.52 26.30
N GLY A 240 4.62 7.55 25.49
CA GLY A 240 4.70 7.45 24.03
C GLY A 240 6.07 6.97 23.56
N LEU A 241 7.16 7.45 24.14
CA LEU A 241 8.52 6.99 23.85
C LEU A 241 8.67 5.49 24.18
N PHE A 242 8.22 5.05 25.33
CA PHE A 242 8.28 3.63 25.70
C PHE A 242 7.50 2.75 24.73
N VAL A 243 6.31 3.16 24.31
CA VAL A 243 5.51 2.45 23.33
C VAL A 243 6.26 2.32 21.99
N GLU A 244 6.82 3.41 21.48
CA GLU A 244 7.58 3.41 20.23
C GLU A 244 8.80 2.47 20.26
N ILE A 245 9.48 2.39 21.41
CA ILE A 245 10.65 1.53 21.60
C ILE A 245 10.25 0.07 21.86
N LEU A 246 9.23 -0.19 22.68
CA LEU A 246 8.85 -1.53 23.10
C LEU A 246 8.04 -2.32 22.04
N VAL A 247 7.27 -1.66 21.18
CA VAL A 247 6.51 -2.36 20.14
C VAL A 247 7.40 -3.16 19.20
N PRO A 248 8.51 -2.64 18.67
CA PRO A 248 9.48 -3.43 17.91
C PRO A 248 10.11 -4.57 18.71
N VAL A 249 10.39 -4.36 19.99
CA VAL A 249 10.92 -5.42 20.89
C VAL A 249 9.90 -6.55 21.02
N ALA A 250 8.64 -6.22 21.28
CA ALA A 250 7.56 -7.21 21.37
C ALA A 250 7.40 -8.02 20.07
N ALA A 251 7.56 -7.37 18.91
CA ALA A 251 7.47 -8.02 17.61
C ALA A 251 8.68 -8.92 17.30
N ALA A 252 9.88 -8.56 17.78
CA ALA A 252 11.12 -9.32 17.53
C ALA A 252 11.26 -10.54 18.43
N VAL A 253 10.63 -10.54 19.58
CA VAL A 253 10.70 -11.64 20.57
C VAL A 253 9.81 -12.79 20.11
N LYS A 254 10.42 -13.90 19.71
CA LYS A 254 9.71 -15.14 19.32
C LYS A 254 9.44 -16.06 20.50
N ASN A 255 10.34 -16.08 21.46
CA ASN A 255 10.27 -16.93 22.67
C ASN A 255 10.13 -16.05 23.91
N GLU A 256 9.87 -16.70 25.05
CA GLU A 256 9.83 -16.02 26.33
C GLU A 256 11.15 -15.26 26.60
N VAL A 257 11.05 -13.94 26.77
CA VAL A 257 12.22 -13.13 27.08
C VAL A 257 12.55 -13.28 28.54
N ASN A 258 13.53 -14.12 28.84
CA ASN A 258 14.03 -14.30 30.20
C ASN A 258 15.26 -13.42 30.48
N VAL A 259 15.11 -12.11 30.22
CA VAL A 259 16.17 -11.11 30.49
C VAL A 259 15.81 -10.36 31.77
N PRO A 260 16.61 -10.46 32.85
CA PRO A 260 16.28 -9.86 34.15
C PRO A 260 16.03 -8.35 34.09
N CYS A 261 16.79 -7.62 33.28
CA CYS A 261 16.61 -6.15 33.17
C CYS A 261 15.26 -5.78 32.53
N LEU A 262 14.78 -6.53 31.53
CA LEU A 262 13.47 -6.32 30.95
C LEU A 262 12.35 -6.67 31.93
N ARG A 263 12.49 -7.76 32.65
CA ARG A 263 11.56 -8.14 33.72
C ARG A 263 11.45 -7.03 34.77
N ASN A 264 12.56 -6.53 35.26
CA ASN A 264 12.58 -5.45 36.26
C ASN A 264 11.94 -4.17 35.72
N PHE A 265 12.17 -3.84 34.45
CA PHE A 265 11.54 -2.70 33.79
C PHE A 265 10.01 -2.86 33.77
N VAL A 266 9.50 -4.00 33.35
CA VAL A 266 8.06 -4.29 33.31
C VAL A 266 7.44 -4.24 34.71
N GLU A 267 8.03 -4.92 35.68
CA GLU A 267 7.53 -5.01 37.04
C GLU A 267 7.52 -3.66 37.76
N SER A 268 8.50 -2.80 37.48
CA SER A 268 8.58 -1.45 38.08
C SER A 268 7.49 -0.49 37.57
N LEU A 269 7.01 -0.68 36.34
CA LEU A 269 6.08 0.24 35.69
C LEU A 269 4.63 -0.25 35.63
N TYR A 270 4.39 -1.56 35.59
CA TYR A 270 3.09 -2.11 35.22
C TYR A 270 1.94 -1.66 36.12
N ASP A 271 2.07 -1.86 37.43
CA ASP A 271 0.98 -1.60 38.37
C ASP A 271 0.63 -0.10 38.42
N THR A 272 1.64 0.76 38.47
CA THR A 272 1.45 2.22 38.44
C THR A 272 0.83 2.70 37.14
N THR A 273 1.28 2.14 36.00
CA THR A 273 0.73 2.51 34.68
C THR A 273 -0.70 2.04 34.54
N LEU A 274 -1.03 0.84 35.01
CA LEU A 274 -2.38 0.31 34.99
C LEU A 274 -3.34 1.18 35.82
N GLU A 275 -2.94 1.54 37.04
CA GLU A 275 -3.73 2.42 37.91
C GLU A 275 -3.97 3.78 37.23
N LEU A 276 -2.92 4.40 36.72
CA LEU A 276 -3.04 5.70 36.05
C LEU A 276 -3.87 5.64 34.77
N SER A 277 -3.80 4.55 34.03
CA SER A 277 -4.58 4.35 32.80
C SER A 277 -6.10 4.30 33.02
N SER A 278 -6.53 3.99 34.25
CA SER A 278 -7.95 4.03 34.64
C SER A 278 -8.47 5.46 34.81
N ARG A 279 -7.58 6.43 35.01
CA ARG A 279 -7.95 7.84 35.19
C ARG A 279 -8.15 8.52 33.84
N LYS A 280 -9.31 9.16 33.63
CA LYS A 280 -9.72 9.80 32.37
C LYS A 280 -8.64 10.65 31.70
N LYS A 281 -7.90 11.44 32.50
CA LYS A 281 -6.84 12.35 32.00
C LYS A 281 -5.59 11.63 31.46
N HIS A 282 -5.36 10.37 31.82
CA HIS A 282 -4.20 9.57 31.43
C HIS A 282 -4.56 8.39 30.52
N SER A 283 -5.83 7.99 30.48
CA SER A 283 -6.31 6.79 29.86
C SER A 283 -5.81 6.63 28.42
N LEU A 284 -6.04 7.60 27.57
CA LEU A 284 -5.68 7.52 26.15
C LEU A 284 -4.17 7.36 25.91
N ALA A 285 -3.34 8.06 26.72
CA ALA A 285 -1.89 8.06 26.54
C ALA A 285 -1.20 6.83 27.17
N LEU A 286 -1.70 6.35 28.32
CA LEU A 286 -1.06 5.25 29.06
C LEU A 286 -1.59 3.86 28.69
N TYR A 287 -2.75 3.76 28.06
CA TYR A 287 -3.34 2.50 27.65
C TYR A 287 -2.44 1.69 26.70
N PRO A 288 -1.84 2.30 25.66
CA PRO A 288 -0.87 1.60 24.81
C PRO A 288 0.36 1.12 25.60
N LEU A 289 0.81 1.84 26.61
CA LEU A 289 1.95 1.43 27.43
C LEU A 289 1.64 0.19 28.26
N VAL A 290 0.47 0.11 28.90
CA VAL A 290 0.02 -1.11 29.62
C VAL A 290 0.05 -2.31 28.69
N THR A 291 -0.47 -2.15 27.47
CA THR A 291 -0.45 -3.19 26.44
C THR A 291 0.97 -3.64 26.10
N CYS A 292 1.88 -2.69 25.83
CA CYS A 292 3.27 -3.00 25.48
C CYS A 292 4.02 -3.70 26.62
N LEU A 293 3.79 -3.29 27.86
CA LEU A 293 4.38 -3.93 29.03
C LEU A 293 3.94 -5.40 29.15
N LEU A 294 2.67 -5.68 28.93
CA LEU A 294 2.17 -7.06 28.86
C LEU A 294 2.80 -7.84 27.69
N CYS A 295 2.91 -7.21 26.52
CA CYS A 295 3.45 -7.86 25.32
C CYS A 295 4.94 -8.22 25.43
N VAL A 296 5.71 -7.53 26.24
CA VAL A 296 7.14 -7.83 26.49
C VAL A 296 7.38 -8.58 27.80
N SER A 297 6.34 -8.91 28.55
CA SER A 297 6.42 -9.61 29.83
C SER A 297 6.66 -11.11 29.67
N GLN A 298 7.11 -11.75 30.73
CA GLN A 298 7.25 -13.19 30.82
C GLN A 298 5.88 -13.88 30.78
N LYS A 299 5.86 -15.14 30.31
CA LYS A 299 4.64 -15.95 30.14
C LYS A 299 3.74 -15.94 31.38
N GLN A 300 4.31 -16.24 32.56
CA GLN A 300 3.53 -16.32 33.80
C GLN A 300 2.96 -14.95 34.20
N PHE A 301 3.74 -13.90 34.05
CA PHE A 301 3.30 -12.51 34.32
C PHE A 301 2.13 -12.12 33.41
N PHE A 302 2.23 -12.44 32.13
CA PHE A 302 1.17 -12.20 31.13
C PHE A 302 -0.10 -12.99 31.48
N LEU A 303 0.00 -14.30 31.68
CA LEU A 303 -1.16 -15.15 31.94
C LEU A 303 -1.93 -14.75 33.20
N ASN A 304 -1.24 -14.25 34.22
CA ASN A 304 -1.88 -13.81 35.45
C ASN A 304 -2.63 -12.48 35.33
N ARG A 305 -2.28 -11.63 34.35
CA ARG A 305 -2.76 -10.24 34.28
C ARG A 305 -3.55 -9.88 33.04
N TRP A 306 -3.26 -10.51 31.89
CA TRP A 306 -3.81 -10.09 30.60
C TRP A 306 -5.33 -10.17 30.52
N HIS A 307 -5.97 -11.14 31.19
CA HIS A 307 -7.42 -11.33 31.15
C HIS A 307 -8.19 -10.18 31.79
N ILE A 308 -7.62 -9.54 32.80
CA ILE A 308 -8.21 -8.35 33.45
C ILE A 308 -8.18 -7.18 32.45
N PHE A 309 -7.02 -6.96 31.84
CA PHE A 309 -6.85 -5.89 30.85
C PHE A 309 -7.65 -6.18 29.56
N LEU A 310 -7.77 -7.43 29.15
CA LEU A 310 -8.61 -7.87 28.05
C LEU A 310 -10.08 -7.44 28.27
N ASN A 311 -10.62 -7.68 29.45
CA ASN A 311 -11.99 -7.29 29.78
C ASN A 311 -12.17 -5.76 29.71
N ASN A 312 -11.16 -5.03 30.14
CA ASN A 312 -11.12 -3.57 29.99
C ASN A 312 -11.10 -3.16 28.51
N CYS A 313 -10.29 -3.80 27.67
CA CYS A 313 -10.26 -3.58 26.22
C CYS A 313 -11.64 -3.82 25.59
N LEU A 314 -12.27 -4.94 25.87
CA LEU A 314 -13.58 -5.30 25.34
C LEU A 314 -14.68 -4.29 25.74
N SER A 315 -14.64 -3.78 26.96
CA SER A 315 -15.56 -2.73 27.42
C SER A 315 -15.36 -1.42 26.68
N ASN A 316 -14.10 -1.04 26.39
CA ASN A 316 -13.76 0.19 25.71
C ASN A 316 -13.96 0.16 24.18
N LEU A 317 -14.19 -1.00 23.58
CA LEU A 317 -14.54 -1.07 22.15
C LEU A 317 -15.84 -0.32 21.80
N LYS A 318 -16.75 -0.19 22.77
CA LYS A 318 -17.99 0.58 22.64
C LYS A 318 -17.92 1.99 23.21
N ASN A 319 -16.71 2.49 23.50
CA ASN A 319 -16.52 3.81 24.05
C ASN A 319 -17.05 4.89 23.08
N LYS A 320 -17.66 5.94 23.62
CA LYS A 320 -18.16 7.09 22.84
C LYS A 320 -17.03 7.89 22.20
N ASP A 321 -15.84 7.89 22.79
CA ASP A 321 -14.62 8.47 22.20
C ASP A 321 -14.03 7.49 21.18
N PRO A 322 -14.04 7.82 19.88
CA PRO A 322 -13.51 6.94 18.85
C PRO A 322 -12.01 6.70 18.98
N LYS A 323 -11.25 7.64 19.56
CA LYS A 323 -9.81 7.48 19.83
C LYS A 323 -9.58 6.40 20.88
N MET A 324 -10.37 6.38 21.93
CA MET A 324 -10.28 5.36 22.98
C MET A 324 -10.69 3.97 22.45
N ALA A 325 -11.77 3.90 21.67
CA ALA A 325 -12.20 2.65 21.05
C ALA A 325 -11.12 2.09 20.10
N ARG A 326 -10.47 2.95 19.33
CA ARG A 326 -9.36 2.56 18.45
C ARG A 326 -8.17 2.02 19.23
N VAL A 327 -7.74 2.71 20.28
CA VAL A 327 -6.63 2.27 21.14
C VAL A 327 -6.95 0.93 21.81
N ALA A 328 -8.19 0.73 22.26
CA ALA A 328 -8.66 -0.54 22.82
C ALA A 328 -8.58 -1.68 21.78
N LEU A 329 -8.98 -1.43 20.55
CA LEU A 329 -8.89 -2.41 19.46
C LEU A 329 -7.44 -2.76 19.11
N GLU A 330 -6.57 -1.77 19.01
CA GLU A 330 -5.14 -1.96 18.76
C GLU A 330 -4.46 -2.72 19.90
N SER A 331 -4.88 -2.51 21.13
CA SER A 331 -4.42 -3.26 22.29
C SER A 331 -4.91 -4.71 22.25
N LEU A 332 -6.16 -4.92 21.90
CA LEU A 332 -6.77 -6.25 21.80
C LEU A 332 -6.02 -7.13 20.79
N TYR A 333 -5.74 -6.65 19.59
CA TYR A 333 -5.07 -7.49 18.60
C TYR A 333 -3.62 -7.81 18.97
N ARG A 334 -2.90 -6.90 19.66
CA ARG A 334 -1.54 -7.18 20.16
C ARG A 334 -1.56 -8.22 21.29
N LEU A 335 -2.46 -8.08 22.24
CA LEU A 335 -2.65 -9.06 23.31
C LEU A 335 -3.02 -10.44 22.75
N LEU A 336 -3.89 -10.47 21.76
CA LEU A 336 -4.32 -11.70 21.13
C LEU A 336 -3.16 -12.37 20.36
N TRP A 337 -2.31 -11.58 19.70
CA TRP A 337 -1.11 -12.14 19.07
C TRP A 337 -0.21 -12.83 20.09
N VAL A 338 0.07 -12.19 21.22
CA VAL A 338 0.89 -12.79 22.29
C VAL A 338 0.26 -14.08 22.80
N TYR A 339 -1.04 -14.05 23.06
CA TYR A 339 -1.77 -15.20 23.59
C TYR A 339 -1.82 -16.38 22.62
N MET A 340 -2.15 -16.13 21.35
CA MET A 340 -2.32 -17.18 20.35
C MET A 340 -0.98 -17.65 19.77
N ILE A 341 -0.09 -16.73 19.43
CA ILE A 341 1.10 -17.05 18.65
C ILE A 341 2.32 -17.32 19.52
N ARG A 342 2.64 -16.41 20.45
CA ARG A 342 3.86 -16.55 21.26
C ARG A 342 3.69 -17.55 22.40
N ILE A 343 2.61 -17.47 23.13
CA ILE A 343 2.34 -18.33 24.30
C ILE A 343 1.77 -19.69 23.87
N LYS A 344 1.09 -19.76 22.72
CA LYS A 344 0.39 -20.93 22.19
C LYS A 344 -0.62 -21.46 23.21
N CYS A 345 -1.75 -20.76 23.30
CA CYS A 345 -2.81 -21.05 24.24
C CYS A 345 -3.24 -22.53 24.19
N GLU A 346 -3.51 -23.10 25.37
CA GLU A 346 -4.00 -24.46 25.47
C GLU A 346 -5.39 -24.60 24.83
N SER A 347 -5.63 -25.80 24.24
CA SER A 347 -6.90 -26.17 23.64
C SER A 347 -7.92 -26.61 24.71
N ASN A 348 -8.35 -25.67 25.54
CA ASN A 348 -9.29 -25.93 26.63
C ASN A 348 -10.58 -25.08 26.50
N THR A 349 -11.57 -25.40 27.33
CA THR A 349 -12.85 -24.72 27.36
C THR A 349 -12.74 -23.23 27.72
N ALA A 350 -11.77 -22.85 28.56
CA ALA A 350 -11.54 -21.47 28.94
C ALA A 350 -11.06 -20.63 27.73
N THR A 351 -10.15 -21.14 26.92
CA THR A 351 -9.71 -20.51 25.68
C THR A 351 -10.86 -20.37 24.70
N GLN A 352 -11.66 -21.41 24.50
CA GLN A 352 -12.84 -21.39 23.65
C GLN A 352 -13.82 -20.31 24.08
N SER A 353 -14.14 -20.22 25.36
CA SER A 353 -15.04 -19.20 25.91
C SER A 353 -14.52 -17.78 25.72
N ARG A 354 -13.20 -17.56 25.91
CA ARG A 354 -12.60 -16.24 25.67
C ARG A 354 -12.66 -15.84 24.20
N LEU A 355 -12.35 -16.76 23.28
CA LEU A 355 -12.45 -16.50 21.85
C LEU A 355 -13.88 -16.16 21.42
N ILE A 356 -14.86 -16.89 21.92
CA ILE A 356 -16.29 -16.60 21.68
C ILE A 356 -16.64 -15.19 22.19
N THR A 357 -16.21 -14.83 23.39
CA THR A 357 -16.46 -13.51 23.98
C THR A 357 -15.84 -12.40 23.13
N ILE A 358 -14.60 -12.58 22.67
CA ILE A 358 -13.93 -11.60 21.80
C ILE A 358 -14.69 -11.45 20.47
N VAL A 359 -15.01 -12.56 19.83
CA VAL A 359 -15.69 -12.55 18.52
C VAL A 359 -17.09 -11.94 18.61
N THR A 360 -17.88 -12.30 19.63
CA THR A 360 -19.23 -11.76 19.83
C THR A 360 -19.23 -10.27 20.21
N THR A 361 -18.17 -9.78 20.84
CA THR A 361 -18.01 -8.38 21.16
C THR A 361 -17.63 -7.55 19.92
N LEU A 362 -16.67 -8.05 19.14
CA LEU A 362 -16.24 -7.40 17.90
C LEU A 362 -17.30 -7.45 16.80
N PHE A 363 -18.04 -8.55 16.73
CA PHE A 363 -19.02 -8.85 15.68
C PHE A 363 -20.39 -9.22 16.30
N PRO A 364 -21.12 -8.26 16.88
CA PRO A 364 -22.38 -8.53 17.53
C PRO A 364 -23.39 -9.18 16.60
N LYS A 365 -24.08 -10.21 17.05
CA LYS A 365 -25.15 -10.88 16.28
C LYS A 365 -26.27 -9.87 15.94
N GLY A 366 -26.74 -9.92 14.70
CA GLY A 366 -27.77 -9.01 14.20
C GLY A 366 -27.30 -7.60 13.82
N SER A 367 -26.05 -7.25 14.08
CA SER A 367 -25.45 -6.00 13.59
C SER A 367 -24.89 -6.19 12.18
N ARG A 368 -25.02 -5.14 11.34
CA ARG A 368 -24.42 -5.13 10.00
C ARG A 368 -22.95 -4.70 10.00
N GLY A 369 -22.47 -4.09 11.07
CA GLY A 369 -21.11 -3.58 11.17
C GLY A 369 -20.26 -4.36 12.18
N VAL A 370 -19.05 -3.87 12.34
CA VAL A 370 -18.09 -4.31 13.35
C VAL A 370 -18.01 -3.30 14.49
N VAL A 371 -17.44 -3.70 15.60
CA VAL A 371 -17.22 -2.82 16.76
C VAL A 371 -15.72 -2.78 17.06
N PRO A 372 -15.10 -1.60 17.11
CA PRO A 372 -15.64 -0.25 16.88
C PRO A 372 -15.92 0.06 15.38
N ARG A 373 -16.81 1.03 15.14
CA ARG A 373 -17.11 1.50 13.77
C ARG A 373 -15.96 2.33 13.21
N ASP A 374 -15.91 2.45 11.89
CA ASP A 374 -14.96 3.30 11.13
C ASP A 374 -13.49 2.99 11.41
N MET A 375 -13.19 1.73 11.72
CA MET A 375 -11.82 1.25 11.94
C MET A 375 -11.25 0.59 10.68
N PRO A 376 -9.90 0.60 10.51
CA PRO A 376 -9.25 -0.13 9.43
C PRO A 376 -9.60 -1.62 9.48
N LEU A 377 -10.19 -2.15 8.40
CA LEU A 377 -10.62 -3.54 8.33
C LEU A 377 -9.46 -4.55 8.51
N ASN A 378 -8.25 -4.13 8.19
CA ASN A 378 -7.06 -4.96 8.33
C ASN A 378 -6.81 -5.44 9.77
N ILE A 379 -7.20 -4.67 10.78
CA ILE A 379 -7.05 -5.09 12.19
C ILE A 379 -7.92 -6.31 12.48
N PHE A 380 -9.15 -6.29 11.99
CA PHE A 380 -10.09 -7.43 12.15
C PHE A 380 -9.63 -8.65 11.37
N VAL A 381 -9.09 -8.46 10.17
CA VAL A 381 -8.49 -9.54 9.36
C VAL A 381 -7.34 -10.20 10.12
N LYS A 382 -6.45 -9.42 10.72
CA LYS A 382 -5.34 -9.93 11.51
C LYS A 382 -5.78 -10.68 12.76
N ILE A 383 -6.78 -10.18 13.46
CA ILE A 383 -7.37 -10.87 14.61
C ILE A 383 -7.86 -12.27 14.20
N ILE A 384 -8.57 -12.39 13.09
CA ILE A 384 -9.04 -13.67 12.57
C ILE A 384 -7.86 -14.57 12.18
N GLN A 385 -6.83 -14.00 11.54
CA GLN A 385 -5.61 -14.74 11.18
C GLN A 385 -4.91 -15.33 12.42
N PHE A 386 -4.80 -14.57 13.50
CA PHE A 386 -4.18 -15.06 14.75
C PHE A 386 -4.99 -16.19 15.38
N ILE A 387 -6.31 -16.07 15.38
CA ILE A 387 -7.20 -17.14 15.84
C ILE A 387 -7.03 -18.38 14.97
N ALA A 388 -6.97 -18.21 13.65
CA ALA A 388 -6.84 -19.31 12.70
C ALA A 388 -5.52 -20.07 12.83
N GLN A 389 -4.44 -19.41 13.26
CA GLN A 389 -3.13 -20.05 13.42
C GLN A 389 -3.18 -21.24 14.36
N GLU A 390 -3.91 -21.14 15.47
CA GLU A 390 -4.05 -22.20 16.48
C GLU A 390 -5.42 -22.90 16.41
N ARG A 391 -6.42 -22.24 15.81
CA ARG A 391 -7.82 -22.70 15.80
C ARG A 391 -8.46 -22.46 14.43
N LEU A 392 -7.91 -23.13 13.40
CA LEU A 392 -8.34 -22.96 12.01
C LEU A 392 -9.84 -23.27 11.82
N ASP A 393 -10.31 -24.39 12.34
CA ASP A 393 -11.71 -24.80 12.18
C ASP A 393 -12.68 -23.81 12.84
N PHE A 394 -12.35 -23.31 14.02
CA PHE A 394 -13.12 -22.27 14.70
C PHE A 394 -13.16 -20.98 13.87
N ALA A 395 -12.03 -20.49 13.39
CA ALA A 395 -11.95 -19.29 12.59
C ALA A 395 -12.76 -19.42 11.29
N MET A 396 -12.68 -20.57 10.64
CA MET A 396 -13.40 -20.82 9.38
C MET A 396 -14.91 -20.93 9.60
N LYS A 397 -15.38 -21.78 10.51
CA LYS A 397 -16.80 -22.09 10.68
C LYS A 397 -17.56 -21.02 11.47
N GLU A 398 -16.96 -20.53 12.56
CA GLU A 398 -17.67 -19.60 13.47
C GLU A 398 -17.54 -18.13 13.03
N ILE A 399 -16.52 -17.78 12.23
CA ILE A 399 -16.28 -16.41 11.82
C ILE A 399 -16.45 -16.25 10.31
N ILE A 400 -15.58 -16.87 9.51
CA ILE A 400 -15.52 -16.61 8.06
C ILE A 400 -16.80 -17.09 7.37
N PHE A 401 -17.31 -18.28 7.69
CA PHE A 401 -18.54 -18.81 7.10
C PHE A 401 -19.76 -17.94 7.47
N ASP A 402 -19.84 -17.50 8.71
CA ASP A 402 -20.93 -16.58 9.11
C ASP A 402 -20.85 -15.25 8.35
N PHE A 403 -19.64 -14.69 8.20
CA PHE A 403 -19.43 -13.43 7.48
C PHE A 403 -19.78 -13.52 5.99
N LEU A 404 -19.44 -14.62 5.35
CA LEU A 404 -19.70 -14.87 3.93
C LEU A 404 -21.12 -15.44 3.66
N CYS A 405 -21.93 -15.63 4.68
CA CYS A 405 -23.26 -16.25 4.58
C CYS A 405 -23.23 -17.66 3.96
N VAL A 406 -22.19 -18.45 4.25
CA VAL A 406 -22.06 -19.81 3.75
C VAL A 406 -23.21 -20.68 4.29
N GLY A 407 -23.82 -21.46 3.42
CA GLY A 407 -24.92 -22.39 3.78
C GLY A 407 -26.25 -21.72 4.10
N LYS A 408 -26.38 -20.40 4.03
CA LYS A 408 -27.67 -19.72 4.20
C LYS A 408 -28.52 -19.84 2.93
N PRO A 409 -29.82 -20.13 3.05
CA PRO A 409 -30.70 -20.18 1.89
C PRO A 409 -30.78 -18.79 1.22
N ALA A 410 -31.06 -18.75 -0.09
CA ALA A 410 -31.10 -17.51 -0.88
C ALA A 410 -32.00 -16.41 -0.27
N LYS A 411 -33.10 -16.80 0.37
CA LYS A 411 -34.01 -15.86 1.06
C LYS A 411 -33.40 -15.23 2.32
N ALA A 412 -32.42 -15.87 2.94
CA ALA A 412 -31.72 -15.41 4.15
C ALA A 412 -30.37 -14.74 3.83
N PHE A 413 -29.99 -14.67 2.56
CA PHE A 413 -28.80 -13.96 2.12
C PHE A 413 -29.01 -12.45 2.30
N SER A 414 -28.11 -11.80 3.00
CA SER A 414 -28.07 -10.36 3.14
C SER A 414 -26.67 -9.87 2.81
N LEU A 415 -26.56 -8.98 1.84
CA LEU A 415 -25.29 -8.36 1.50
C LEU A 415 -24.81 -7.49 2.66
N ASN A 416 -23.75 -7.91 3.31
CA ASN A 416 -23.08 -7.18 4.40
C ASN A 416 -21.64 -6.89 3.99
N PRO A 417 -21.40 -5.77 3.30
CA PRO A 417 -20.12 -5.52 2.63
C PRO A 417 -18.92 -5.52 3.58
N GLU A 418 -19.07 -4.94 4.76
CA GLU A 418 -17.98 -4.81 5.73
C GLU A 418 -17.54 -6.18 6.26
N ARG A 419 -18.50 -6.98 6.74
CA ARG A 419 -18.20 -8.33 7.24
C ARG A 419 -17.71 -9.29 6.15
N MET A 420 -18.32 -9.22 4.97
CA MET A 420 -17.90 -10.03 3.83
C MET A 420 -16.49 -9.67 3.37
N ASN A 421 -16.14 -8.39 3.38
CA ASN A 421 -14.78 -7.94 3.05
C ASN A 421 -13.75 -8.47 4.04
N ILE A 422 -14.05 -8.39 5.34
CA ILE A 422 -13.18 -8.96 6.39
C ILE A 422 -13.07 -10.48 6.23
N GLY A 423 -14.18 -11.18 6.05
CA GLY A 423 -14.21 -12.64 5.92
C GLY A 423 -13.42 -13.15 4.71
N LEU A 424 -13.62 -12.52 3.55
CA LEU A 424 -12.89 -12.91 2.34
C LEU A 424 -11.39 -12.60 2.46
N ARG A 425 -11.02 -11.44 2.94
CA ARG A 425 -9.62 -11.08 3.18
C ARG A 425 -8.95 -12.01 4.18
N ALA A 426 -9.63 -12.38 5.25
CA ALA A 426 -9.11 -13.33 6.22
C ALA A 426 -8.87 -14.71 5.59
N PHE A 427 -9.81 -15.21 4.79
CA PHE A 427 -9.63 -16.44 4.05
C PHE A 427 -8.41 -16.40 3.11
N LEU A 428 -8.27 -15.32 2.34
CA LEU A 428 -7.16 -15.14 1.41
C LEU A 428 -5.80 -15.11 2.12
N VAL A 429 -5.72 -14.38 3.24
CA VAL A 429 -4.47 -14.31 4.05
C VAL A 429 -4.10 -15.65 4.64
N ILE A 430 -5.07 -16.37 5.20
CA ILE A 430 -4.85 -17.68 5.80
C ILE A 430 -4.39 -18.69 4.73
N ALA A 431 -5.08 -18.73 3.60
CA ALA A 431 -4.73 -19.63 2.50
C ALA A 431 -3.34 -19.31 1.90
N ASP A 432 -3.03 -18.02 1.70
CA ASP A 432 -1.72 -17.61 1.21
C ASP A 432 -0.59 -17.97 2.18
N SER A 433 -0.78 -17.75 3.46
CA SER A 433 0.18 -18.11 4.49
C SER A 433 0.45 -19.62 4.53
N LEU A 434 -0.58 -20.44 4.39
CA LEU A 434 -0.45 -21.89 4.33
C LEU A 434 0.25 -22.37 3.05
N GLN A 435 -0.07 -21.78 1.88
CA GLN A 435 0.60 -22.08 0.61
C GLN A 435 2.07 -21.71 0.62
N GLN A 436 2.42 -20.56 1.18
CA GLN A 436 3.80 -20.07 1.25
C GLN A 436 4.60 -20.75 2.37
N LYS A 437 3.95 -21.47 3.26
CA LYS A 437 4.57 -22.02 4.47
C LYS A 437 5.26 -20.94 5.30
N ASP A 438 4.62 -19.79 5.41
CA ASP A 438 5.17 -18.60 6.07
C ASP A 438 5.44 -18.80 7.58
N GLY A 439 4.90 -19.86 8.17
CA GLY A 439 4.97 -20.08 9.61
C GLY A 439 4.06 -19.15 10.40
N GLU A 440 4.52 -18.75 11.57
CA GLU A 440 3.74 -17.90 12.46
C GLU A 440 3.66 -16.46 11.93
N PRO A 441 2.47 -15.84 11.92
CA PRO A 441 2.36 -14.45 11.49
C PRO A 441 3.10 -13.52 12.47
N PRO A 442 3.86 -12.52 11.95
CA PRO A 442 4.55 -11.58 12.81
C PRO A 442 3.55 -10.67 13.55
N MET A 443 3.94 -10.19 14.73
CA MET A 443 3.19 -9.14 15.41
C MET A 443 3.15 -7.90 14.50
N PRO A 444 1.96 -7.35 14.22
CA PRO A 444 1.90 -6.17 13.38
C PRO A 444 2.49 -4.97 14.12
N VAL A 445 3.59 -4.49 13.61
CA VAL A 445 4.11 -3.16 13.92
C VAL A 445 3.23 -2.17 13.17
N THR A 446 2.79 -1.10 13.83
CA THR A 446 1.96 -0.05 13.22
C THR A 446 2.49 0.31 11.84
N GLY A 447 1.64 0.32 10.82
CA GLY A 447 1.98 0.71 9.45
C GLY A 447 2.29 2.21 9.32
N ALA A 448 3.05 2.77 10.26
CA ALA A 448 3.49 4.14 10.23
C ALA A 448 4.50 4.32 9.10
N VAL A 449 4.21 5.26 8.22
CA VAL A 449 5.18 5.75 7.26
C VAL A 449 6.25 6.50 8.05
N LEU A 450 7.51 6.11 7.92
CA LEU A 450 8.63 6.85 8.50
C LEU A 450 8.69 8.25 7.88
N PRO A 451 9.23 9.28 8.58
CA PRO A 451 9.34 10.64 8.06
C PRO A 451 10.04 10.75 6.70
N SER A 452 11.00 9.87 6.42
CA SER A 452 11.68 9.74 5.12
C SER A 452 10.79 9.21 3.99
N GLY A 453 9.57 8.77 4.28
CA GLY A 453 8.66 8.13 3.33
C GLY A 453 8.95 6.64 3.09
N ASN A 454 9.92 6.04 3.79
CA ASN A 454 10.13 4.60 3.80
C ASN A 454 8.97 3.94 4.53
N THR A 455 8.15 3.20 3.79
CA THR A 455 7.08 2.41 4.39
C THR A 455 7.67 1.13 4.98
N LEU A 456 7.31 0.83 6.22
CA LEU A 456 7.37 -0.55 6.71
C LEU A 456 6.45 -1.35 5.78
N ARG A 457 7.02 -2.25 4.98
CA ARG A 457 6.27 -3.02 3.98
C ARG A 457 5.12 -3.77 4.64
N VAL A 458 3.90 -3.31 4.41
CA VAL A 458 2.70 -4.09 4.69
C VAL A 458 2.59 -5.11 3.56
N LYS A 459 2.72 -6.40 3.88
CA LYS A 459 2.50 -7.49 2.92
C LYS A 459 1.07 -7.35 2.37
N LYS A 460 0.92 -7.25 1.04
CA LYS A 460 -0.40 -7.15 0.40
C LYS A 460 -1.23 -8.40 0.74
N THR A 461 -2.51 -8.19 1.02
CA THR A 461 -3.48 -9.20 1.42
C THR A 461 -4.04 -9.97 0.21
N TYR A 462 -3.17 -10.58 -0.61
CA TYR A 462 -3.60 -11.33 -1.80
C TYR A 462 -2.99 -12.71 -1.81
N LEU A 463 -3.69 -13.67 -2.42
CA LEU A 463 -3.08 -14.94 -2.78
C LEU A 463 -1.92 -14.70 -3.76
N SER A 464 -0.75 -15.20 -3.45
CA SER A 464 0.43 -15.11 -4.32
C SER A 464 0.41 -16.16 -5.43
N LYS A 465 -0.28 -17.27 -5.19
CA LYS A 465 -0.42 -18.39 -6.12
C LYS A 465 -1.89 -18.74 -6.29
N THR A 466 -2.24 -19.33 -7.44
CA THR A 466 -3.57 -19.88 -7.68
C THR A 466 -3.88 -20.98 -6.67
N LEU A 467 -5.06 -20.92 -6.07
CA LEU A 467 -5.55 -21.94 -5.16
C LEU A 467 -6.46 -22.89 -5.95
N THR A 468 -5.96 -24.08 -6.22
CA THR A 468 -6.70 -25.18 -6.84
C THR A 468 -7.29 -26.09 -5.79
N GLU A 469 -8.20 -27.00 -6.19
CA GLU A 469 -8.78 -27.98 -5.29
C GLU A 469 -7.71 -28.92 -4.71
N GLU A 470 -6.72 -29.30 -5.51
CA GLU A 470 -5.60 -30.14 -5.09
C GLU A 470 -4.69 -29.43 -4.09
N GLU A 471 -4.36 -28.17 -4.34
CA GLU A 471 -3.59 -27.36 -3.41
C GLU A 471 -4.35 -27.09 -2.12
N ALA A 472 -5.65 -26.81 -2.18
CA ALA A 472 -6.50 -26.67 -1.01
C ALA A 472 -6.49 -27.94 -0.13
N LYS A 473 -6.45 -29.11 -0.76
CA LYS A 473 -6.32 -30.40 -0.07
C LYS A 473 -4.95 -30.52 0.61
N MET A 474 -3.86 -30.17 -0.08
CA MET A 474 -2.51 -30.24 0.47
C MET A 474 -2.31 -29.33 1.69
N ILE A 475 -2.91 -28.15 1.71
CA ILE A 475 -2.84 -27.21 2.82
C ILE A 475 -3.90 -27.39 3.90
N GLY A 476 -4.73 -28.45 3.80
CA GLY A 476 -5.79 -28.73 4.77
C GLY A 476 -7.02 -27.84 4.71
N MET A 477 -7.25 -27.15 3.58
CA MET A 477 -8.34 -26.20 3.37
C MET A 477 -9.49 -26.75 2.51
N SER A 478 -9.46 -28.02 2.10
CA SER A 478 -10.43 -28.59 1.17
C SER A 478 -11.88 -28.50 1.66
N LEU A 479 -12.11 -28.65 2.96
CA LEU A 479 -13.45 -28.55 3.55
C LEU A 479 -14.05 -27.13 3.43
N TYR A 480 -13.22 -26.11 3.33
CA TYR A 480 -13.62 -24.71 3.32
C TYR A 480 -13.60 -24.12 1.92
N TYR A 481 -12.71 -24.60 1.06
CA TYR A 481 -12.40 -24.05 -0.25
C TYR A 481 -13.64 -23.96 -1.18
N SER A 482 -14.34 -25.07 -1.37
CA SER A 482 -15.53 -25.10 -2.23
C SER A 482 -16.66 -24.20 -1.71
N GLN A 483 -16.83 -24.15 -0.40
CA GLN A 483 -17.86 -23.34 0.25
C GLN A 483 -17.59 -21.83 0.08
N VAL A 484 -16.34 -21.42 0.24
CA VAL A 484 -15.92 -20.04 0.05
C VAL A 484 -16.07 -19.62 -1.41
N ARG A 485 -15.71 -20.46 -2.36
CA ARG A 485 -15.90 -20.18 -3.81
C ARG A 485 -17.36 -19.95 -4.18
N LYS A 486 -18.28 -20.77 -3.65
CA LYS A 486 -19.73 -20.59 -3.84
C LYS A 486 -20.25 -19.30 -3.22
N ALA A 487 -19.74 -18.96 -2.04
CA ALA A 487 -20.07 -17.69 -1.39
C ALA A 487 -19.58 -16.48 -2.22
N VAL A 488 -18.37 -16.55 -2.77
CA VAL A 488 -17.81 -15.49 -3.64
C VAL A 488 -18.64 -15.32 -4.90
N ASP A 489 -19.09 -16.41 -5.56
CA ASP A 489 -20.00 -16.35 -6.70
C ASP A 489 -21.29 -15.59 -6.35
N ASN A 490 -21.92 -15.96 -5.25
CA ASN A 490 -23.16 -15.32 -4.81
C ASN A 490 -22.96 -13.83 -4.48
N ILE A 491 -21.86 -13.48 -3.81
CA ILE A 491 -21.51 -12.09 -3.49
C ILE A 491 -21.28 -11.28 -4.76
N LEU A 492 -20.52 -11.82 -5.72
CA LEU A 492 -20.24 -11.15 -7.01
C LEU A 492 -21.52 -10.86 -7.79
N ARG A 493 -22.45 -11.80 -7.86
CA ARG A 493 -23.74 -11.61 -8.55
C ARG A 493 -24.57 -10.50 -7.91
N HIS A 494 -24.61 -10.41 -6.57
CA HIS A 494 -25.32 -9.34 -5.87
C HIS A 494 -24.63 -7.99 -6.04
N LEU A 495 -23.30 -7.93 -5.95
CA LEU A 495 -22.54 -6.70 -6.17
C LEU A 495 -22.70 -6.18 -7.61
N ASP A 496 -22.65 -7.07 -8.60
CA ASP A 496 -22.84 -6.69 -10.00
C ASP A 496 -24.22 -6.06 -10.22
N LYS A 497 -25.25 -6.63 -9.61
CA LYS A 497 -26.60 -6.08 -9.68
C LYS A 497 -26.73 -4.71 -9.01
N GLU A 498 -26.11 -4.51 -7.86
CA GLU A 498 -26.30 -3.29 -7.05
C GLU A 498 -25.35 -2.14 -7.44
N VAL A 499 -24.09 -2.43 -7.74
CA VAL A 499 -23.06 -1.42 -7.99
C VAL A 499 -22.18 -1.73 -9.23
N GLY A 500 -22.44 -2.78 -9.98
CA GLY A 500 -21.71 -3.13 -11.20
C GLY A 500 -22.33 -2.49 -12.43
N ARG A 501 -23.39 -3.09 -12.94
CA ARG A 501 -24.03 -2.70 -14.22
C ARG A 501 -24.52 -1.26 -14.26
N CYS A 502 -25.04 -0.74 -13.14
CA CYS A 502 -25.55 0.62 -13.07
C CYS A 502 -24.46 1.69 -13.04
N MET A 503 -23.19 1.33 -12.78
CA MET A 503 -22.05 2.26 -12.65
C MET A 503 -21.03 2.09 -13.77
N MET A 504 -21.42 1.65 -14.94
CA MET A 504 -20.57 1.62 -16.13
C MET A 504 -20.49 3.01 -16.79
N LEU A 505 -19.31 3.38 -17.29
CA LEU A 505 -19.07 4.65 -17.98
C LEU A 505 -19.88 4.82 -19.28
N THR A 506 -20.40 3.74 -19.85
CA THR A 506 -21.31 3.75 -21.00
C THR A 506 -22.76 4.04 -20.65
N ASN A 507 -23.10 4.11 -19.36
CA ASN A 507 -24.48 4.35 -18.93
C ASN A 507 -24.83 5.84 -19.09
N ILE A 508 -25.76 6.14 -20.00
CA ILE A 508 -26.21 7.49 -20.36
C ILE A 508 -26.71 8.29 -19.15
N GLN A 509 -27.34 7.63 -18.17
CA GLN A 509 -27.83 8.28 -16.95
C GLN A 509 -26.71 8.78 -16.03
N MET A 510 -25.49 8.32 -16.26
CA MET A 510 -24.30 8.64 -15.43
C MET A 510 -23.34 9.63 -16.08
N LEU A 511 -23.51 9.96 -17.37
CA LEU A 511 -22.60 10.82 -18.13
C LEU A 511 -22.42 12.24 -17.55
N ASN A 512 -23.38 12.71 -16.76
CA ASN A 512 -23.37 14.05 -16.18
C ASN A 512 -23.04 14.06 -14.66
N LYS A 513 -22.58 12.95 -14.10
CA LYS A 513 -22.28 12.85 -12.68
C LYS A 513 -20.79 12.55 -12.49
N GLU A 514 -20.16 13.31 -11.60
CA GLU A 514 -18.78 13.03 -11.21
C GLU A 514 -18.70 11.71 -10.45
N PRO A 515 -17.69 10.86 -10.74
CA PRO A 515 -17.49 9.57 -10.06
C PRO A 515 -17.44 9.70 -8.53
N GLU A 516 -16.85 10.78 -8.03
CA GLU A 516 -16.70 11.03 -6.59
C GLU A 516 -18.04 11.21 -5.89
N ASP A 517 -19.03 11.84 -6.53
CA ASP A 517 -20.37 12.03 -6.01
C ASP A 517 -21.17 10.72 -5.98
N MET A 518 -20.86 9.79 -6.85
CA MET A 518 -21.54 8.50 -6.97
C MET A 518 -20.99 7.43 -6.03
N ILE A 519 -19.72 7.54 -5.62
CA ILE A 519 -19.03 6.58 -4.75
C ILE A 519 -19.10 7.03 -3.28
N THR A 520 -20.30 7.35 -2.82
CA THR A 520 -20.54 7.85 -1.45
C THR A 520 -21.56 6.96 -0.70
N GLY A 521 -21.62 7.13 0.61
CA GLY A 521 -22.61 6.49 1.46
C GLY A 521 -22.56 4.95 1.42
N GLU A 522 -23.69 4.31 1.19
CA GLU A 522 -23.83 2.84 1.19
C GLU A 522 -23.14 2.15 0.01
N ARG A 523 -22.82 2.87 -1.05
CA ARG A 523 -22.14 2.31 -2.24
C ARG A 523 -20.65 2.05 -2.00
N LYS A 524 -20.00 2.92 -1.23
CA LYS A 524 -18.55 2.79 -0.97
C LYS A 524 -18.16 1.45 -0.36
N PRO A 525 -18.77 0.95 0.73
CA PRO A 525 -18.44 -0.37 1.27
C PRO A 525 -18.70 -1.52 0.27
N LYS A 526 -19.72 -1.41 -0.58
CA LYS A 526 -20.03 -2.40 -1.62
C LYS A 526 -18.96 -2.41 -2.71
N ILE A 527 -18.48 -1.24 -3.13
CA ILE A 527 -17.39 -1.12 -4.10
C ILE A 527 -16.08 -1.64 -3.50
N ASP A 528 -15.79 -1.35 -2.23
CA ASP A 528 -14.62 -1.89 -1.55
C ASP A 528 -14.65 -3.43 -1.46
N LEU A 529 -15.79 -4.02 -1.19
CA LEU A 529 -15.96 -5.47 -1.25
C LEU A 529 -15.77 -6.00 -2.68
N PHE A 530 -16.33 -5.31 -3.66
CA PHE A 530 -16.18 -5.69 -5.08
C PHE A 530 -14.72 -5.69 -5.52
N ARG A 531 -13.96 -4.67 -5.13
CA ARG A 531 -12.52 -4.61 -5.36
C ARG A 531 -11.80 -5.83 -4.76
N THR A 532 -12.16 -6.22 -3.55
CA THR A 532 -11.57 -7.39 -2.87
C THR A 532 -11.91 -8.70 -3.60
N CYS A 533 -13.17 -8.89 -4.00
CA CYS A 533 -13.60 -10.09 -4.72
C CYS A 533 -12.91 -10.20 -6.08
N VAL A 534 -12.85 -9.12 -6.85
CA VAL A 534 -12.23 -9.11 -8.20
C VAL A 534 -10.71 -9.24 -8.09
N ALA A 535 -10.07 -8.63 -7.10
CA ALA A 535 -8.64 -8.78 -6.86
C ALA A 535 -8.22 -10.21 -6.51
N ALA A 536 -9.13 -11.01 -5.96
CA ALA A 536 -8.87 -12.43 -5.70
C ALA A 536 -8.80 -13.28 -6.98
N ILE A 537 -9.42 -12.83 -8.05
CA ILE A 537 -9.37 -13.47 -9.37
C ILE A 537 -8.04 -13.11 -10.05
N PRO A 538 -7.33 -14.04 -10.69
CA PRO A 538 -7.69 -15.43 -11.04
C PRO A 538 -7.35 -16.48 -9.97
N ARG A 539 -6.75 -16.08 -8.87
CA ARG A 539 -6.19 -17.04 -7.90
C ARG A 539 -7.24 -17.83 -7.15
N LEU A 540 -8.42 -17.25 -6.94
CA LEU A 540 -9.59 -17.88 -6.36
C LEU A 540 -10.78 -17.71 -7.31
N LEU A 541 -11.07 -18.70 -8.13
CA LEU A 541 -12.19 -18.66 -9.08
C LEU A 541 -13.53 -18.90 -8.36
N PRO A 542 -14.56 -18.09 -8.63
CA PRO A 542 -15.91 -18.34 -8.10
C PRO A 542 -16.46 -19.67 -8.64
N ASP A 543 -17.22 -20.38 -7.80
CA ASP A 543 -17.88 -21.63 -8.18
C ASP A 543 -19.38 -21.40 -8.38
N GLY A 544 -19.83 -21.41 -9.62
CA GLY A 544 -21.21 -21.14 -10.03
C GLY A 544 -21.33 -20.25 -11.27
N MET A 545 -20.26 -19.54 -11.63
CA MET A 545 -20.16 -18.80 -12.90
C MET A 545 -19.50 -19.67 -13.97
N SER A 546 -20.04 -19.62 -15.19
CA SER A 546 -19.31 -20.12 -16.36
C SER A 546 -18.12 -19.21 -16.68
N LYS A 547 -17.16 -19.72 -17.47
CA LYS A 547 -16.01 -18.92 -17.94
C LYS A 547 -16.46 -17.64 -18.63
N LEU A 548 -17.45 -17.73 -19.50
CA LEU A 548 -17.97 -16.58 -20.25
C LEU A 548 -18.68 -15.56 -19.35
N GLU A 549 -19.44 -16.01 -18.35
CA GLU A 549 -20.05 -15.09 -17.36
C GLU A 549 -19.01 -14.33 -16.55
N LEU A 550 -17.94 -14.99 -16.12
CA LEU A 550 -16.87 -14.34 -15.38
C LEU A 550 -16.10 -13.34 -16.25
N ILE A 551 -15.78 -13.71 -17.48
CA ILE A 551 -15.10 -12.83 -18.42
C ILE A 551 -15.97 -11.62 -18.76
N ASP A 552 -17.29 -11.81 -19.00
CA ASP A 552 -18.22 -10.71 -19.23
C ASP A 552 -18.32 -9.76 -18.04
N LEU A 553 -18.35 -10.29 -16.82
CA LEU A 553 -18.32 -9.49 -15.59
C LEU A 553 -17.06 -8.63 -15.53
N LEU A 554 -15.87 -9.23 -15.71
CA LEU A 554 -14.59 -8.51 -15.64
C LEU A 554 -14.45 -7.50 -16.79
N ALA A 555 -14.93 -7.84 -17.98
CA ALA A 555 -14.94 -6.92 -19.11
C ALA A 555 -15.81 -5.69 -18.84
N ARG A 556 -17.00 -5.86 -18.29
CA ARG A 556 -17.87 -4.75 -17.88
C ARG A 556 -17.22 -3.89 -16.77
N LEU A 557 -16.58 -4.52 -15.81
CA LEU A 557 -15.88 -3.79 -14.73
C LEU A 557 -14.65 -3.04 -15.25
N SER A 558 -14.07 -3.43 -16.39
CA SER A 558 -12.96 -2.70 -17.01
C SER A 558 -13.34 -1.28 -17.48
N ILE A 559 -14.64 -0.98 -17.52
CA ILE A 559 -15.20 0.34 -17.84
C ILE A 559 -16.10 0.89 -16.72
N HIS A 560 -15.89 0.45 -15.50
CA HIS A 560 -16.63 0.91 -14.32
C HIS A 560 -16.23 2.35 -13.94
N MET A 561 -17.11 3.10 -13.29
CA MET A 561 -16.84 4.47 -12.83
C MET A 561 -15.70 4.56 -11.81
N ASP A 562 -15.54 3.54 -10.98
CA ASP A 562 -14.46 3.47 -10.00
C ASP A 562 -13.13 3.10 -10.64
N ASP A 563 -12.14 3.99 -10.57
CA ASP A 563 -10.82 3.84 -11.18
C ASP A 563 -10.06 2.61 -10.69
N GLU A 564 -10.08 2.38 -9.39
CA GLU A 564 -9.34 1.26 -8.79
C GLU A 564 -9.96 -0.07 -9.19
N LEU A 565 -11.29 -0.17 -9.21
CA LEU A 565 -12.00 -1.37 -9.65
C LEU A 565 -11.74 -1.65 -11.14
N ARG A 566 -11.69 -0.61 -12.00
CA ARG A 566 -11.30 -0.77 -13.42
C ARG A 566 -9.92 -1.42 -13.56
N HIS A 567 -8.92 -0.89 -12.86
CA HIS A 567 -7.55 -1.41 -12.91
C HIS A 567 -7.46 -2.85 -12.38
N ILE A 568 -8.17 -3.15 -11.30
CA ILE A 568 -8.21 -4.51 -10.73
C ILE A 568 -8.85 -5.47 -11.73
N ALA A 569 -9.96 -5.10 -12.37
CA ALA A 569 -10.63 -5.93 -13.37
C ALA A 569 -9.75 -6.19 -14.59
N GLN A 570 -9.04 -5.17 -15.09
CA GLN A 570 -8.07 -5.30 -16.18
C GLN A 570 -6.94 -6.26 -15.82
N ASN A 571 -6.39 -6.15 -14.62
CA ASN A 571 -5.35 -7.05 -14.12
C ASN A 571 -5.87 -8.48 -13.95
N SER A 572 -7.11 -8.65 -13.53
CA SER A 572 -7.73 -9.97 -13.37
C SER A 572 -7.95 -10.66 -14.73
N LEU A 573 -8.38 -9.93 -15.76
CA LEU A 573 -8.48 -10.44 -17.14
C LEU A 573 -7.11 -10.88 -17.67
N GLN A 574 -6.09 -10.07 -17.48
CA GLN A 574 -4.72 -10.41 -17.85
C GLN A 574 -4.21 -11.64 -17.09
N GLY A 575 -4.50 -11.72 -15.79
CA GLY A 575 -4.15 -12.86 -14.95
C GLY A 575 -4.84 -14.16 -15.40
N LEU A 576 -6.10 -14.13 -15.81
CA LEU A 576 -6.80 -15.29 -16.35
C LEU A 576 -6.12 -15.81 -17.62
N LEU A 577 -5.71 -14.92 -18.50
CA LEU A 577 -5.01 -15.28 -19.74
C LEU A 577 -3.62 -15.87 -19.47
N VAL A 578 -2.90 -15.34 -18.48
CA VAL A 578 -1.54 -15.77 -18.13
C VAL A 578 -1.57 -17.12 -17.40
N ASP A 579 -2.39 -17.23 -16.36
CA ASP A 579 -2.37 -18.38 -15.44
C ASP A 579 -3.11 -19.60 -15.98
N PHE A 580 -4.06 -19.43 -16.91
CA PHE A 580 -4.89 -20.51 -17.43
C PHE A 580 -4.81 -20.63 -18.96
N VAL A 581 -4.09 -21.64 -19.44
CA VAL A 581 -3.92 -21.91 -20.86
C VAL A 581 -5.25 -22.09 -21.56
N ASP A 582 -6.18 -22.84 -20.94
CA ASP A 582 -7.49 -23.16 -21.51
C ASP A 582 -8.49 -21.98 -21.51
N TRP A 583 -8.10 -20.83 -20.96
CA TRP A 583 -8.94 -19.65 -20.89
C TRP A 583 -8.54 -18.55 -21.88
N ARG A 584 -7.40 -18.70 -22.56
CA ARG A 584 -6.83 -17.65 -23.42
C ARG A 584 -7.76 -17.25 -24.55
N GLU A 585 -8.34 -18.23 -25.24
CA GLU A 585 -9.33 -17.98 -26.28
C GLU A 585 -10.61 -17.35 -25.74
N ASP A 586 -11.13 -17.91 -24.64
CA ASP A 586 -12.35 -17.42 -24.01
C ASP A 586 -12.22 -15.98 -23.55
N VAL A 587 -11.05 -15.60 -23.00
CA VAL A 587 -10.74 -14.22 -22.57
C VAL A 587 -10.76 -13.27 -23.76
N LEU A 588 -10.05 -13.59 -24.85
CA LEU A 588 -10.04 -12.73 -26.04
C LEU A 588 -11.40 -12.64 -26.70
N PHE A 589 -12.08 -13.76 -26.89
CA PHE A 589 -13.40 -13.81 -27.50
C PHE A 589 -14.44 -13.06 -26.69
N GLY A 590 -14.51 -13.32 -25.39
CA GLY A 590 -15.44 -12.66 -24.46
C GLY A 590 -15.21 -11.16 -24.37
N PHE A 591 -13.95 -10.73 -24.28
CA PHE A 591 -13.60 -9.31 -24.24
C PHE A 591 -13.90 -8.60 -25.57
N THR A 592 -13.59 -9.21 -26.70
CA THR A 592 -13.91 -8.66 -28.03
C THR A 592 -15.42 -8.52 -28.24
N ASN A 593 -16.19 -9.55 -27.88
CA ASN A 593 -17.65 -9.49 -27.94
C ASN A 593 -18.23 -8.40 -27.01
N PHE A 594 -17.65 -8.21 -25.85
CA PHE A 594 -18.04 -7.13 -24.97
C PHE A 594 -17.80 -5.76 -25.63
N LEU A 595 -16.64 -5.54 -26.24
CA LEU A 595 -16.34 -4.28 -26.93
C LEU A 595 -17.33 -4.02 -28.07
N LEU A 596 -17.61 -5.00 -28.88
CA LEU A 596 -18.58 -4.90 -29.99
C LEU A 596 -19.99 -4.53 -29.52
N ARG A 597 -20.39 -5.01 -28.35
CA ARG A 597 -21.74 -4.80 -27.83
C ARG A 597 -21.91 -3.49 -27.05
N GLU A 598 -20.92 -3.11 -26.24
CA GLU A 598 -21.09 -2.08 -25.18
C GLU A 598 -20.29 -0.79 -25.46
N VAL A 599 -19.23 -0.85 -26.25
CA VAL A 599 -18.35 0.30 -26.46
C VAL A 599 -18.45 0.75 -27.92
N ASN A 600 -19.08 1.90 -28.12
CA ASN A 600 -19.28 2.46 -29.45
C ASN A 600 -18.35 3.69 -29.68
N ASP A 601 -18.32 4.19 -30.92
CA ASP A 601 -17.49 5.32 -31.34
C ASP A 601 -17.82 6.65 -30.64
N MET A 602 -18.94 6.73 -29.94
CA MET A 602 -19.29 7.94 -29.15
C MET A 602 -18.44 8.08 -27.90
N HIS A 603 -17.80 7.02 -27.44
CA HIS A 603 -16.95 6.98 -26.25
C HIS A 603 -15.47 6.77 -26.59
N HIS A 604 -14.89 7.69 -27.38
CA HIS A 604 -13.54 7.53 -27.95
C HIS A 604 -12.45 7.21 -26.95
N THR A 605 -12.38 7.94 -25.84
CA THR A 605 -11.36 7.72 -24.80
C THR A 605 -11.50 6.34 -24.15
N LEU A 606 -12.72 5.89 -23.98
CA LEU A 606 -13.04 4.59 -23.42
C LEU A 606 -12.69 3.47 -24.40
N LEU A 607 -13.03 3.67 -25.70
CA LEU A 607 -12.67 2.75 -26.76
C LEU A 607 -11.15 2.59 -26.85
N ASP A 608 -10.40 3.68 -26.91
CA ASP A 608 -8.94 3.66 -26.99
C ASP A 608 -8.30 2.98 -25.76
N THR A 609 -8.84 3.19 -24.58
CA THR A 609 -8.36 2.53 -23.35
C THR A 609 -8.63 1.02 -23.41
N SER A 610 -9.81 0.63 -23.88
CA SER A 610 -10.19 -0.78 -24.03
C SER A 610 -9.37 -1.49 -25.12
N LEU A 611 -9.08 -0.81 -26.22
CA LEU A 611 -8.20 -1.34 -27.29
C LEU A 611 -6.75 -1.50 -26.82
N LYS A 612 -6.26 -0.62 -25.95
CA LYS A 612 -4.94 -0.81 -25.30
C LYS A 612 -4.92 -2.06 -24.43
N LEU A 613 -6.00 -2.35 -23.71
CA LEU A 613 -6.11 -3.60 -22.95
C LEU A 613 -6.15 -4.82 -23.87
N LEU A 614 -6.91 -4.76 -24.97
CA LEU A 614 -6.92 -5.85 -25.96
C LEU A 614 -5.53 -6.10 -26.54
N LEU A 615 -4.81 -5.04 -26.88
CA LEU A 615 -3.43 -5.13 -27.36
C LEU A 615 -2.50 -5.76 -26.29
N GLN A 616 -2.66 -5.40 -25.03
CA GLN A 616 -1.90 -6.01 -23.94
C GLN A 616 -2.18 -7.51 -23.79
N LEU A 617 -3.44 -7.93 -23.89
CA LEU A 617 -3.82 -9.34 -23.84
C LEU A 617 -3.16 -10.15 -24.97
N LEU A 618 -3.17 -9.62 -26.20
CA LEU A 618 -2.51 -10.24 -27.36
C LEU A 618 -0.98 -10.33 -27.16
N THR A 619 -0.37 -9.26 -26.71
CA THR A 619 1.09 -9.19 -26.47
C THR A 619 1.51 -10.18 -25.38
N GLN A 620 0.74 -10.30 -24.32
CA GLN A 620 1.01 -11.27 -23.25
C GLN A 620 0.89 -12.70 -23.74
N TRP A 621 -0.17 -13.03 -24.49
CA TRP A 621 -0.32 -14.37 -25.05
C TRP A 621 0.84 -14.70 -26.00
N LYS A 622 1.22 -13.77 -26.89
CA LYS A 622 2.38 -13.95 -27.77
C LYS A 622 3.66 -14.24 -26.97
N GLY A 623 3.95 -13.46 -25.93
CA GLY A 623 5.11 -13.69 -25.05
C GLY A 623 5.15 -15.10 -24.48
N LEU A 624 4.01 -15.54 -23.93
CA LEU A 624 3.87 -16.89 -23.37
C LEU A 624 4.01 -18.00 -24.43
N ALA A 625 3.55 -17.78 -25.65
CA ALA A 625 3.71 -18.72 -26.73
C ALA A 625 5.19 -18.87 -27.15
N ILE A 626 5.93 -17.77 -27.23
CA ILE A 626 7.37 -17.75 -27.53
C ILE A 626 8.18 -18.45 -26.44
N ASP A 627 7.92 -18.16 -25.19
CA ASP A 627 8.63 -18.76 -24.04
C ASP A 627 8.38 -20.28 -23.99
N TRP A 628 7.20 -20.74 -24.33
CA TRP A 628 6.88 -22.15 -24.39
C TRP A 628 7.65 -22.88 -25.49
N PHE A 629 7.81 -22.27 -26.67
CA PHE A 629 8.61 -22.83 -27.79
C PHE A 629 10.11 -22.85 -27.47
N CYS A 630 10.63 -21.88 -26.75
CA CYS A 630 12.05 -21.83 -26.38
C CYS A 630 12.42 -22.82 -25.28
N GLY A 631 11.47 -23.20 -24.42
CA GLY A 631 11.73 -24.06 -23.26
C GLY A 631 11.61 -25.57 -23.51
N ILE A 632 10.91 -26.02 -24.56
CA ILE A 632 10.64 -27.44 -24.82
C ILE A 632 10.97 -27.77 -26.28
N GLY A 633 12.16 -28.31 -26.52
CA GLY A 633 12.66 -28.72 -27.83
C GLY A 633 11.93 -29.91 -28.49
N HIS A 634 10.65 -30.16 -28.19
CA HIS A 634 9.85 -31.19 -28.82
C HIS A 634 8.51 -30.65 -29.30
N ARG A 635 8.33 -30.66 -30.63
CA ARG A 635 7.06 -30.53 -31.33
C ARG A 635 6.10 -31.59 -30.84
N ILE A 636 5.14 -31.25 -30.01
CA ILE A 636 3.90 -32.00 -29.95
C ILE A 636 2.99 -31.31 -30.95
N GLN A 637 2.89 -31.89 -32.15
CA GLN A 637 1.81 -31.58 -33.09
C GLN A 637 0.50 -31.95 -32.37
N SER A 638 -0.17 -30.99 -31.76
CA SER A 638 -1.56 -31.15 -31.43
C SER A 638 -2.33 -30.92 -32.73
N GLU A 639 -3.08 -31.95 -33.17
CA GLU A 639 -3.94 -31.95 -34.37
C GLU A 639 -5.11 -30.96 -34.29
N ARG A 640 -5.14 -30.05 -33.37
CA ARG A 640 -6.12 -28.97 -33.28
C ARG A 640 -5.43 -27.65 -33.49
N SER A 641 -5.82 -26.95 -34.55
CA SER A 641 -5.64 -25.53 -34.73
C SER A 641 -6.93 -24.81 -34.24
N PRO A 642 -7.20 -24.78 -32.91
CA PRO A 642 -8.47 -24.26 -32.41
C PRO A 642 -8.47 -22.74 -32.31
N TYR A 643 -7.31 -22.09 -32.39
CA TYR A 643 -7.14 -20.65 -32.14
C TYR A 643 -7.48 -19.76 -33.34
N SER A 644 -7.60 -20.33 -34.54
CA SER A 644 -7.77 -19.55 -35.76
C SER A 644 -9.06 -18.73 -35.76
N ASN A 645 -10.18 -19.28 -35.28
CA ASN A 645 -11.49 -18.63 -35.37
C ASN A 645 -11.59 -17.40 -34.43
N VAL A 646 -11.05 -17.49 -33.21
CA VAL A 646 -11.09 -16.38 -32.26
C VAL A 646 -10.18 -15.25 -32.71
N LEU A 647 -8.96 -15.59 -33.15
CA LEU A 647 -8.01 -14.59 -33.63
C LEU A 647 -8.49 -13.91 -34.90
N HIS A 648 -9.15 -14.63 -35.81
CA HIS A 648 -9.77 -14.04 -36.98
C HIS A 648 -10.97 -13.13 -36.66
N ALA A 649 -11.74 -13.45 -35.62
CA ALA A 649 -12.77 -12.54 -35.14
C ALA A 649 -12.20 -11.23 -34.60
N VAL A 650 -11.09 -11.28 -33.83
CA VAL A 650 -10.35 -10.10 -33.35
C VAL A 650 -9.74 -9.32 -34.51
N GLU A 651 -9.19 -10.00 -35.50
CA GLU A 651 -8.68 -9.41 -36.75
C GLU A 651 -9.76 -8.64 -37.50
N GLY A 652 -10.93 -9.27 -37.70
CA GLY A 652 -12.09 -8.65 -38.34
C GLY A 652 -12.55 -7.40 -37.60
N PHE A 653 -12.58 -7.44 -36.25
CA PHE A 653 -12.89 -6.27 -35.44
C PHE A 653 -11.87 -5.15 -35.63
N ALA A 654 -10.57 -5.47 -35.63
CA ALA A 654 -9.51 -4.46 -35.83
C ALA A 654 -9.57 -3.85 -37.26
N LEU A 655 -9.93 -4.64 -38.28
CA LEU A 655 -10.14 -4.13 -39.65
C LEU A 655 -11.29 -3.11 -39.71
N VAL A 656 -12.40 -3.36 -39.01
CA VAL A 656 -13.50 -2.41 -38.91
C VAL A 656 -13.06 -1.12 -38.25
N LEU A 657 -12.21 -1.18 -37.20
CA LEU A 657 -11.70 -0.02 -36.51
C LEU A 657 -10.76 0.85 -37.36
N LEU A 658 -10.19 0.34 -38.45
CA LEU A 658 -9.45 1.18 -39.40
C LEU A 658 -10.36 2.22 -40.09
N CYS A 659 -11.68 1.99 -40.11
CA CYS A 659 -12.67 2.92 -40.62
C CYS A 659 -13.04 4.04 -39.62
N SER A 660 -12.57 3.96 -38.37
CA SER A 660 -12.82 5.00 -37.35
C SER A 660 -12.30 6.38 -37.81
N PHE A 661 -13.04 7.41 -37.53
CA PHE A 661 -12.60 8.78 -37.81
C PHE A 661 -11.45 9.25 -36.90
N GLN A 662 -11.27 8.62 -35.75
CA GLN A 662 -10.20 8.93 -34.79
C GLN A 662 -8.85 8.32 -35.20
N VAL A 663 -7.83 9.16 -35.32
CA VAL A 663 -6.46 8.73 -35.67
C VAL A 663 -5.86 7.80 -34.62
N ALA A 664 -6.13 8.05 -33.35
CA ALA A 664 -5.65 7.21 -32.25
C ALA A 664 -6.21 5.79 -32.33
N THR A 665 -7.50 5.64 -32.58
CA THR A 665 -8.18 4.36 -32.74
C THR A 665 -7.63 3.59 -33.95
N ARG A 666 -7.43 4.26 -35.10
CA ARG A 666 -6.80 3.62 -36.27
C ARG A 666 -5.38 3.12 -35.99
N LYS A 667 -4.56 3.91 -35.28
CA LYS A 667 -3.21 3.50 -34.88
C LYS A 667 -3.24 2.26 -33.98
N LEU A 668 -4.16 2.20 -33.02
CA LEU A 668 -4.34 1.03 -32.16
C LEU A 668 -4.80 -0.20 -32.97
N ALA A 669 -5.71 -0.02 -33.93
CA ALA A 669 -6.16 -1.09 -34.82
C ALA A 669 -4.99 -1.69 -35.61
N VAL A 670 -4.11 -0.85 -36.17
CA VAL A 670 -2.89 -1.31 -36.87
C VAL A 670 -1.96 -2.10 -35.92
N LEU A 671 -1.77 -1.63 -34.69
CA LEU A 671 -0.95 -2.33 -33.71
C LEU A 671 -1.56 -3.69 -33.33
N ILE A 672 -2.89 -3.76 -33.17
CA ILE A 672 -3.60 -5.00 -32.89
C ILE A 672 -3.43 -5.99 -34.05
N LEU A 673 -3.60 -5.57 -35.32
CA LEU A 673 -3.38 -6.41 -36.46
C LEU A 673 -1.95 -6.96 -36.57
N ARG A 674 -0.96 -6.11 -36.31
CA ARG A 674 0.45 -6.54 -36.24
C ARG A 674 0.69 -7.58 -35.14
N GLU A 675 0.09 -7.38 -34.01
CA GLU A 675 0.27 -8.27 -32.87
C GLU A 675 -0.44 -9.61 -33.07
N ILE A 676 -1.62 -9.62 -33.70
CA ILE A 676 -2.33 -10.85 -34.09
C ILE A 676 -1.46 -11.66 -35.06
N ARG A 677 -0.89 -11.03 -36.08
CA ARG A 677 -0.01 -11.69 -37.02
C ARG A 677 1.21 -12.30 -36.30
N ALA A 678 1.84 -11.54 -35.44
CA ALA A 678 2.97 -12.01 -34.64
C ALA A 678 2.58 -13.18 -33.71
N LEU A 679 1.38 -13.16 -33.17
CA LEU A 679 0.83 -14.26 -32.37
C LEU A 679 0.57 -15.51 -33.19
N PHE A 680 0.00 -15.40 -34.41
CA PHE A 680 -0.15 -16.54 -35.32
C PHE A 680 1.19 -17.23 -35.61
N LEU A 681 2.23 -16.45 -35.90
CA LEU A 681 3.59 -16.97 -36.10
C LEU A 681 4.15 -17.64 -34.84
N ALA A 682 3.94 -17.05 -33.67
CA ALA A 682 4.37 -17.61 -32.40
C ALA A 682 3.63 -18.93 -32.05
N LEU A 683 2.41 -19.10 -32.51
CA LEU A 683 1.63 -20.34 -32.36
C LEU A 683 2.02 -21.42 -33.41
N GLY A 684 3.00 -21.14 -34.27
CA GLY A 684 3.51 -22.10 -35.28
C GLY A 684 2.57 -22.26 -36.49
N GLN A 685 1.65 -21.33 -36.72
CA GLN A 685 0.88 -21.29 -37.95
C GLN A 685 1.73 -20.70 -39.06
N ALA A 686 1.89 -21.47 -40.15
CA ALA A 686 2.58 -20.99 -41.34
C ALA A 686 1.79 -19.83 -41.97
N GLU A 687 2.51 -18.83 -42.48
CA GLU A 687 1.89 -17.81 -43.32
C GLU A 687 1.28 -18.51 -44.54
N ASP A 688 -0.02 -18.58 -44.59
CA ASP A 688 -0.76 -18.96 -45.81
C ASP A 688 -0.71 -17.73 -46.71
N ASP A 689 0.29 -17.68 -47.60
CA ASP A 689 0.53 -16.57 -48.52
C ASP A 689 -0.64 -16.35 -49.51
N ASP A 690 -1.54 -17.31 -49.56
CA ASP A 690 -2.64 -17.35 -50.53
C ASP A 690 -4.01 -16.87 -50.02
N ARG A 691 -4.11 -16.43 -48.74
CA ARG A 691 -5.37 -15.83 -48.25
C ARG A 691 -5.43 -14.34 -48.57
N PRO A 692 -6.18 -13.92 -49.55
CA PRO A 692 -6.38 -12.49 -49.78
C PRO A 692 -7.16 -11.89 -48.63
N MET A 693 -6.70 -10.71 -48.11
CA MET A 693 -7.43 -9.92 -47.12
C MET A 693 -8.90 -9.62 -47.49
N ILE A 694 -9.24 -9.86 -48.72
CA ILE A 694 -10.58 -9.65 -49.30
C ILE A 694 -11.61 -10.66 -48.77
N ASP A 695 -11.22 -11.91 -48.47
CA ASP A 695 -12.18 -12.92 -47.98
C ASP A 695 -12.76 -12.58 -46.59
N VAL A 696 -11.98 -11.86 -45.75
CA VAL A 696 -12.49 -11.38 -44.48
C VAL A 696 -13.45 -10.19 -44.66
N MET A 697 -13.19 -9.35 -45.67
CA MET A 697 -14.05 -8.21 -46.01
C MET A 697 -15.38 -8.68 -46.66
N ASP A 698 -15.35 -9.76 -47.41
CA ASP A 698 -16.57 -10.36 -48.03
C ASP A 698 -17.46 -11.09 -46.99
N GLN A 699 -16.86 -11.55 -45.90
CA GLN A 699 -17.57 -12.17 -44.77
C GLN A 699 -18.15 -11.14 -43.76
N LEU A 700 -17.56 -9.95 -43.69
CA LEU A 700 -18.16 -8.81 -43.01
C LEU A 700 -19.32 -8.34 -43.88
N SER A 701 -20.55 -8.70 -43.49
CA SER A 701 -21.73 -8.42 -44.28
C SER A 701 -21.74 -6.97 -44.77
N SER A 702 -22.06 -6.74 -46.04
CA SER A 702 -22.20 -5.44 -46.69
C SER A 702 -23.01 -4.42 -45.84
N SER A 703 -23.97 -4.91 -45.05
CA SER A 703 -24.79 -4.09 -44.15
C SER A 703 -24.02 -3.39 -43.02
N ILE A 704 -22.93 -3.97 -42.52
CA ILE A 704 -22.09 -3.32 -41.47
C ILE A 704 -21.21 -2.25 -42.12
N LEU A 705 -20.64 -2.53 -43.27
CA LEU A 705 -19.87 -1.56 -44.07
C LEU A 705 -20.71 -0.37 -44.52
N ASP A 706 -21.93 -0.62 -44.95
CA ASP A 706 -22.87 0.42 -45.40
C ASP A 706 -23.29 1.35 -44.22
N SER A 707 -23.49 0.83 -43.02
CA SER A 707 -23.80 1.65 -41.85
C SER A 707 -22.62 2.51 -41.39
N PHE A 708 -21.38 2.02 -41.55
CA PHE A 708 -20.17 2.84 -41.28
C PHE A 708 -19.90 3.87 -42.36
N ILE A 709 -20.17 3.60 -43.61
CA ILE A 709 -19.99 4.55 -44.71
C ILE A 709 -20.96 5.71 -44.61
N HIS A 710 -22.17 5.51 -44.15
CA HIS A 710 -23.18 6.56 -43.97
C HIS A 710 -22.80 7.55 -42.83
N VAL A 711 -22.13 7.10 -41.78
CA VAL A 711 -21.64 7.98 -40.71
C VAL A 711 -20.44 8.82 -41.16
N ALA A 712 -19.62 8.28 -42.07
CA ALA A 712 -18.41 8.96 -42.55
C ALA A 712 -18.68 10.03 -43.64
N VAL A 713 -19.87 10.04 -44.27
CA VAL A 713 -20.18 10.93 -45.39
C VAL A 713 -20.49 12.37 -44.97
N SER A 714 -20.63 12.67 -43.67
CA SER A 714 -20.95 14.00 -43.18
C SER A 714 -19.73 14.97 -43.04
N ASP A 715 -18.49 14.48 -43.16
CA ASP A 715 -17.29 15.32 -43.01
C ASP A 715 -16.26 15.13 -44.13
N SER A 716 -15.55 16.19 -44.47
CA SER A 716 -14.61 16.30 -45.61
C SER A 716 -13.41 15.34 -45.64
N VAL A 717 -13.25 14.52 -44.59
CA VAL A 717 -12.23 13.44 -44.49
C VAL A 717 -12.70 12.17 -45.22
N SER A 718 -13.96 12.06 -45.59
CA SER A 718 -14.59 10.87 -46.16
C SER A 718 -14.23 10.58 -47.63
N THR A 719 -13.70 11.60 -48.36
CA THR A 719 -13.32 11.40 -49.78
C THR A 719 -12.16 10.42 -49.93
N THR A 720 -11.22 10.41 -48.96
CA THR A 720 -10.04 9.52 -48.98
C THR A 720 -10.45 8.10 -48.59
N LEU A 721 -11.40 7.93 -47.70
CA LEU A 721 -11.89 6.62 -47.26
C LEU A 721 -12.78 5.96 -48.35
N LEU A 722 -13.62 6.77 -49.02
CA LEU A 722 -14.40 6.32 -50.17
C LEU A 722 -13.53 5.93 -51.38
N LEU A 723 -12.40 6.62 -51.58
CA LEU A 723 -11.39 6.26 -52.56
C LEU A 723 -10.68 4.95 -52.20
N LEU A 724 -10.43 4.69 -50.92
CA LEU A 724 -9.83 3.44 -50.43
C LEU A 724 -10.76 2.23 -50.58
N LEU A 725 -12.06 2.42 -50.38
CA LEU A 725 -13.08 1.34 -50.53
C LEU A 725 -13.47 1.08 -52.00
N LYS A 726 -13.22 2.00 -52.93
CA LYS A 726 -13.41 1.86 -54.37
C LYS A 726 -12.19 1.32 -55.12
N VAL A 727 -11.15 0.89 -54.42
CA VAL A 727 -9.89 0.44 -55.01
C VAL A 727 -10.02 -0.92 -55.67
N GLU A 728 -9.75 -0.98 -56.97
CA GLU A 728 -9.66 -2.21 -57.76
C GLU A 728 -8.53 -3.13 -57.26
N LYS A 729 -8.69 -4.45 -57.46
CA LYS A 729 -7.78 -5.54 -57.02
C LYS A 729 -6.25 -5.28 -57.12
N PRO A 730 -5.71 -4.60 -58.15
CA PRO A 730 -4.25 -4.34 -58.22
C PRO A 730 -3.71 -3.38 -57.20
N GLN A 731 -4.53 -2.49 -56.62
CA GLN A 731 -4.11 -1.53 -55.60
C GLN A 731 -4.13 -2.11 -54.19
N ALA A 732 -4.97 -3.10 -53.93
CA ALA A 732 -4.95 -3.86 -52.68
C ALA A 732 -3.62 -4.60 -52.47
N ILE A 733 -3.00 -5.10 -53.55
CA ILE A 733 -1.67 -5.74 -53.51
C ILE A 733 -0.55 -4.70 -53.19
N ARG A 734 -0.68 -3.47 -53.70
CA ARG A 734 0.26 -2.38 -53.36
C ARG A 734 0.11 -1.92 -51.91
N MET A 735 -1.10 -1.89 -51.39
CA MET A 735 -1.33 -1.58 -49.98
C MET A 735 -0.76 -2.68 -49.07
N ARG A 736 -0.93 -3.97 -49.45
CA ARG A 736 -0.29 -5.09 -48.71
C ARG A 736 1.22 -4.92 -48.60
N LYS A 737 1.88 -4.50 -49.67
CA LYS A 737 3.32 -4.23 -49.73
C LYS A 737 3.73 -3.04 -48.83
N TYR A 738 2.93 -1.97 -48.85
CA TYR A 738 3.12 -0.80 -47.99
C TYR A 738 2.99 -1.13 -46.51
N TRP A 739 2.05 -2.00 -46.14
CA TRP A 739 1.85 -2.45 -44.74
C TRP A 739 2.86 -3.50 -44.30
N GLN A 740 3.59 -4.15 -45.20
CA GLN A 740 4.68 -5.06 -44.89
C GLN A 740 6.00 -4.34 -44.65
N GLU A 741 6.18 -3.19 -45.28
CA GLU A 741 7.43 -2.41 -45.20
C GLU A 741 7.44 -1.31 -44.12
N ASN A 742 6.29 -0.94 -43.55
CA ASN A 742 6.11 0.02 -42.47
C ASN A 742 5.38 -0.59 -41.27
#